data_910a89fad42c71f7e1443ba3ec184bcf
#
_entry.id   910a89fad42c71f7e1443ba3ec184bcf
#
_cell.length_a   1.000
_cell.length_b   1.000
_cell.length_c   1.000
_cell.angle_alpha   90.00
_cell.angle_beta   90.00
_cell.angle_gamma   90.00
#
_symmetry.space_group_name_H-M   'P 1'
#
loop_
_entity.id
_entity.type
_entity.pdbx_description
1 polymer ?
#
loop_
_entity_poly.entity_id
_entity_poly.type
_entity_poly.pdbx_seq_one_letter_code
_entity_poly.pdbx_strand_id
1 'polypeptide(L)'
;MTYTKHDLKEAITRKLRLNYGCTEQQASDGEMLKACAMVLRDIMAEHGVESRQKAAREGARRVHYLSLEFLMGRSLMKNAYNLNVLPQLQEAIEELGFKAADIFDMEPDAGLGNGGLGRLAACYLDSMTTLEIPATGYSICYELGLFKQKIVEGQQVELPDDWKPLGDAWLLPKPQETEEIHFGGTVRTRWDNGHLMVVHEDYTRVLAVPCDMEIAGYDTDHVNTLRLWDAKSPKPIDMKLFSQGQYLRSGEERAMADVISKVLYPEDNHYEGKSLRLKQQYFFVSATVQSITRQHIQQYGTLKNFHKKNVIQINDTHPALVIPELMRILIDDAGLGWDEAWDITTHSVAYTNHTVLAEALEVWPQQLFETLLPRVWQILTEISHRYQKKIEEYYHGDMEKVGRMAVIWDGAVRMANLCIAGGMAVNGVSALHSEILRKDVFHDQCVMEPDKFKNVTNGVDHRRWISQINPRLDALLKDTVGEGYLTHADQMKGLERWADDREVLLRIGQIKKANKENFAKWVFRQQGAVLNTDAIFDVQVKRLHEYKRQLMNALHIIYLYQQLRDDPNMAFTPHTFLFGAKAAPGYAVAKRIIHLINSLADQINNDPVCKDRLQVVFLENYRVSMAEMLMPASEVSQQISTAGKEASGTGNMKFMMNGALTVGTLDGANVEMHEVLGDENMFLFGLHADEVSHLQRSYDPRLLYERDPMLRRIVDQLKTGFADGVSYEDLWRRLVQGADCPPDQYMLLADLPAYAEAEQRMVRAYGDAANWNRMSLINIARSGIFAADRSIADYADTIWHVPYKK
;
A
#
# COMPACT_ATOMS: atom_id res chain seq x y z
N MET A 1 -3.60 15.40 -28.56
CA MET A 1 -4.64 16.41 -28.96
C MET A 1 -4.95 17.31 -27.78
N THR A 2 -5.10 18.62 -28.00
CA THR A 2 -5.46 19.52 -26.89
C THR A 2 -6.99 19.63 -26.83
N TYR A 3 -7.60 19.06 -25.81
CA TYR A 3 -9.04 19.16 -25.58
C TYR A 3 -9.40 20.52 -25.01
N THR A 4 -10.32 21.24 -25.66
CA THR A 4 -10.81 22.52 -25.16
C THR A 4 -11.95 22.29 -24.15
N LYS A 5 -12.24 23.32 -23.36
CA LYS A 5 -13.42 23.34 -22.49
C LYS A 5 -14.71 22.99 -23.23
N HIS A 6 -14.85 23.51 -24.47
CA HIS A 6 -16.04 23.28 -25.31
C HIS A 6 -16.16 21.81 -25.68
N ASP A 7 -15.05 21.17 -26.10
CA ASP A 7 -15.04 19.75 -26.48
C ASP A 7 -15.46 18.87 -25.29
N LEU A 8 -14.92 19.17 -24.09
CA LEU A 8 -15.26 18.43 -22.86
C LEU A 8 -16.73 18.63 -22.46
N LYS A 9 -17.23 19.87 -22.55
CA LYS A 9 -18.63 20.20 -22.25
C LYS A 9 -19.59 19.45 -23.17
N GLU A 10 -19.33 19.45 -24.49
CA GLU A 10 -20.14 18.71 -25.46
C GLU A 10 -20.09 17.19 -25.19
N ALA A 11 -18.90 16.66 -24.91
CA ALA A 11 -18.72 15.24 -24.64
C ALA A 11 -19.48 14.83 -23.36
N ILE A 12 -19.40 15.62 -22.27
CA ILE A 12 -20.12 15.37 -21.03
C ILE A 12 -21.64 15.41 -21.27
N THR A 13 -22.13 16.46 -21.93
CA THR A 13 -23.57 16.59 -22.26
C THR A 13 -24.04 15.39 -23.09
N ARG A 14 -23.25 14.94 -24.05
CA ARG A 14 -23.56 13.76 -24.87
C ARG A 14 -23.61 12.48 -24.01
N LYS A 15 -22.69 12.30 -23.03
CA LYS A 15 -22.71 11.16 -22.09
C LYS A 15 -23.96 11.18 -21.21
N LEU A 16 -24.37 12.33 -20.70
CA LEU A 16 -25.60 12.47 -19.92
C LEU A 16 -26.82 12.04 -20.72
N ARG A 17 -26.93 12.50 -21.96
CA ARG A 17 -28.06 12.13 -22.84
C ARG A 17 -28.07 10.66 -23.24
N LEU A 18 -26.93 10.10 -23.63
CA LEU A 18 -26.85 8.74 -24.17
C LEU A 18 -26.86 7.64 -23.09
N ASN A 19 -26.24 7.90 -21.96
CA ASN A 19 -26.09 6.89 -20.90
C ASN A 19 -27.16 7.01 -19.81
N TYR A 20 -27.69 8.23 -19.57
CA TYR A 20 -28.64 8.50 -18.48
C TYR A 20 -30.01 9.03 -18.96
N GLY A 21 -30.12 9.41 -20.24
CA GLY A 21 -31.38 9.90 -20.80
C GLY A 21 -31.83 11.24 -20.20
N CYS A 22 -30.91 12.05 -19.67
CA CYS A 22 -31.20 13.32 -19.01
C CYS A 22 -30.43 14.49 -19.65
N THR A 23 -30.92 15.70 -19.41
CA THR A 23 -30.22 16.96 -19.73
C THR A 23 -29.32 17.34 -18.52
N GLU A 24 -28.43 18.31 -18.73
CA GLU A 24 -27.59 18.85 -17.67
C GLU A 24 -28.36 19.43 -16.48
N GLN A 25 -29.57 19.98 -16.72
CA GLN A 25 -30.44 20.52 -15.65
C GLN A 25 -31.15 19.42 -14.86
N GLN A 26 -31.27 18.21 -15.42
CA GLN A 26 -31.93 17.06 -14.80
C GLN A 26 -30.97 16.10 -14.14
N ALA A 27 -29.66 16.18 -14.50
CA ALA A 27 -28.64 15.28 -14.00
C ALA A 27 -28.39 15.48 -12.51
N SER A 28 -28.24 14.39 -11.80
CA SER A 28 -27.70 14.37 -10.44
C SER A 28 -26.18 14.54 -10.44
N ASP A 29 -25.63 14.93 -9.29
CA ASP A 29 -24.17 15.02 -9.12
C ASP A 29 -23.46 13.69 -9.42
N GLY A 30 -24.05 12.55 -9.06
CA GLY A 30 -23.53 11.22 -9.36
C GLY A 30 -23.49 10.89 -10.87
N GLU A 31 -24.51 11.30 -11.62
CA GLU A 31 -24.54 11.14 -13.08
C GLU A 31 -23.52 12.08 -13.75
N MET A 32 -23.36 13.30 -13.23
CA MET A 32 -22.33 14.24 -13.68
C MET A 32 -20.93 13.66 -13.44
N LEU A 33 -20.64 13.15 -12.24
CA LEU A 33 -19.38 12.47 -11.91
C LEU A 33 -19.08 11.36 -12.93
N LYS A 34 -20.02 10.45 -13.14
CA LYS A 34 -19.87 9.33 -14.08
C LYS A 34 -19.71 9.79 -15.52
N ALA A 35 -20.42 10.81 -15.96
CA ALA A 35 -20.29 11.37 -17.31
C ALA A 35 -18.89 11.95 -17.53
N CYS A 36 -18.35 12.70 -16.56
CA CYS A 36 -16.97 13.20 -16.59
C CYS A 36 -15.94 12.06 -16.65
N ALA A 37 -16.11 11.05 -15.79
CA ALA A 37 -15.23 9.87 -15.77
C ALA A 37 -15.24 9.12 -17.11
N MET A 38 -16.43 8.94 -17.71
CA MET A 38 -16.57 8.29 -19.02
C MET A 38 -15.88 9.07 -20.13
N VAL A 39 -15.94 10.41 -20.11
CA VAL A 39 -15.26 11.25 -21.12
C VAL A 39 -13.74 11.08 -21.00
N LEU A 40 -13.17 11.18 -19.80
CA LEU A 40 -11.73 10.97 -19.62
C LEU A 40 -11.31 9.54 -19.98
N ARG A 41 -12.14 8.54 -19.63
CA ARG A 41 -11.88 7.15 -19.98
C ARG A 41 -11.86 6.94 -21.50
N ASP A 42 -12.74 7.58 -22.25
CA ASP A 42 -12.76 7.47 -23.72
C ASP A 42 -11.44 8.02 -24.31
N ILE A 43 -10.98 9.19 -23.83
CA ILE A 43 -9.70 9.79 -24.23
C ILE A 43 -8.53 8.82 -23.93
N MET A 44 -8.49 8.29 -22.71
CA MET A 44 -7.44 7.35 -22.31
C MET A 44 -7.49 6.04 -23.11
N ALA A 45 -8.68 5.56 -23.45
CA ALA A 45 -8.83 4.34 -24.24
C ALA A 45 -8.25 4.48 -25.66
N GLU A 46 -8.43 5.62 -26.31
CA GLU A 46 -7.83 5.93 -27.63
C GLU A 46 -6.31 5.93 -27.54
N HIS A 47 -5.73 6.68 -26.58
CA HIS A 47 -4.29 6.69 -26.34
C HIS A 47 -3.75 5.31 -25.95
N GLY A 48 -4.51 4.53 -25.17
CA GLY A 48 -4.15 3.17 -24.77
C GLY A 48 -4.03 2.21 -25.97
N VAL A 49 -4.92 2.33 -26.96
CA VAL A 49 -4.81 1.56 -28.21
C VAL A 49 -3.51 1.88 -28.94
N GLU A 50 -3.19 3.17 -29.09
CA GLU A 50 -1.97 3.62 -29.75
C GLU A 50 -0.70 3.18 -28.99
N SER A 51 -0.70 3.28 -27.67
CA SER A 51 0.40 2.84 -26.80
C SER A 51 0.68 1.34 -26.96
N ARG A 52 -0.37 0.51 -26.94
CA ARG A 52 -0.24 -0.94 -27.11
C ARG A 52 0.24 -1.31 -28.53
N GLN A 53 -0.24 -0.62 -29.56
CA GLN A 53 0.23 -0.83 -30.94
C GLN A 53 1.68 -0.40 -31.13
N LYS A 54 2.10 0.72 -30.53
CA LYS A 54 3.50 1.18 -30.54
C LYS A 54 4.40 0.13 -29.90
N ALA A 55 4.09 -0.31 -28.67
CA ALA A 55 4.86 -1.33 -27.97
C ALA A 55 4.94 -2.66 -28.74
N ALA A 56 3.85 -3.06 -29.42
CA ALA A 56 3.84 -4.28 -30.25
C ALA A 56 4.73 -4.15 -31.48
N ARG A 57 4.67 -3.01 -32.21
CA ARG A 57 5.51 -2.75 -33.38
C ARG A 57 7.00 -2.71 -33.04
N GLU A 58 7.35 -2.11 -31.91
CA GLU A 58 8.73 -2.00 -31.45
C GLU A 58 9.24 -3.31 -30.85
N GLY A 59 8.37 -4.28 -30.60
CA GLY A 59 8.71 -5.52 -29.92
C GLY A 59 9.27 -5.27 -28.50
N ALA A 60 8.79 -4.21 -27.85
CA ALA A 60 9.25 -3.79 -26.55
C ALA A 60 9.07 -4.89 -25.48
N ARG A 61 10.01 -4.99 -24.54
CA ARG A 61 9.84 -5.83 -23.35
C ARG A 61 8.79 -5.20 -22.44
N ARG A 62 7.82 -5.98 -21.99
CA ARG A 62 6.68 -5.52 -21.19
C ARG A 62 6.88 -5.85 -19.72
N VAL A 63 6.46 -4.94 -18.85
CA VAL A 63 6.45 -5.14 -17.40
C VAL A 63 5.04 -5.53 -16.96
N HIS A 64 4.94 -6.66 -16.27
CA HIS A 64 3.72 -7.16 -15.66
C HIS A 64 3.87 -7.04 -14.14
N TYR A 65 3.16 -6.07 -13.54
CA TYR A 65 3.27 -5.78 -12.11
C TYR A 65 2.10 -6.42 -11.36
N LEU A 66 2.37 -7.51 -10.66
CA LEU A 66 1.37 -8.28 -9.92
C LEU A 66 1.34 -7.87 -8.45
N SER A 67 0.20 -7.39 -8.00
CA SER A 67 -0.03 -7.04 -6.60
C SER A 67 -1.44 -7.45 -6.16
N LEU A 68 -1.57 -7.96 -4.94
CA LEU A 68 -2.89 -8.29 -4.39
C LEU A 68 -3.74 -7.05 -4.13
N GLU A 69 -3.12 -5.86 -4.10
CA GLU A 69 -3.80 -4.60 -3.87
C GLU A 69 -3.21 -3.45 -4.70
N PHE A 70 -4.09 -2.54 -5.14
CA PHE A 70 -3.76 -1.25 -5.75
C PHE A 70 -4.61 -0.16 -5.08
N LEU A 71 -4.02 0.59 -4.16
CA LEU A 71 -4.72 1.66 -3.43
C LEU A 71 -4.74 2.94 -4.27
N MET A 72 -5.64 2.97 -5.25
CA MET A 72 -5.70 4.02 -6.28
C MET A 72 -6.13 5.38 -5.73
N GLY A 73 -7.02 5.41 -4.73
CA GLY A 73 -7.70 6.62 -4.33
C GLY A 73 -8.71 7.07 -5.39
N ARG A 74 -8.97 8.37 -5.47
CA ARG A 74 -9.84 9.01 -6.48
C ARG A 74 -9.08 9.17 -7.80
N SER A 75 -9.75 8.97 -8.92
CA SER A 75 -9.16 8.93 -10.26
C SER A 75 -9.53 10.13 -11.14
N LEU A 76 -10.67 10.80 -10.91
CA LEU A 76 -11.16 11.85 -11.79
C LEU A 76 -10.19 13.04 -11.89
N MET A 77 -9.86 13.63 -10.72
CA MET A 77 -8.91 14.75 -10.68
C MET A 77 -7.52 14.31 -11.17
N LYS A 78 -7.07 13.10 -10.76
CA LYS A 78 -5.77 12.56 -11.14
C LYS A 78 -5.63 12.40 -12.65
N ASN A 79 -6.61 11.76 -13.30
CA ASN A 79 -6.57 11.55 -14.74
C ASN A 79 -6.69 12.87 -15.52
N ALA A 80 -7.59 13.78 -15.08
CA ALA A 80 -7.69 15.11 -15.69
C ALA A 80 -6.37 15.90 -15.57
N TYR A 81 -5.68 15.77 -14.44
CA TYR A 81 -4.38 16.40 -14.22
C TYR A 81 -3.31 15.80 -15.15
N ASN A 82 -3.19 14.49 -15.21
CA ASN A 82 -2.20 13.79 -16.02
C ASN A 82 -2.40 14.05 -17.53
N LEU A 83 -3.65 14.18 -17.97
CA LEU A 83 -4.01 14.52 -19.36
C LEU A 83 -3.89 16.02 -19.67
N ASN A 84 -3.45 16.84 -18.72
CA ASN A 84 -3.38 18.31 -18.85
C ASN A 84 -4.73 18.99 -19.23
N VAL A 85 -5.85 18.44 -18.74
CA VAL A 85 -7.20 18.98 -19.00
C VAL A 85 -7.98 19.37 -17.75
N LEU A 86 -7.32 19.36 -16.57
CA LEU A 86 -8.01 19.64 -15.31
C LEU A 86 -8.68 21.03 -15.25
N PRO A 87 -8.04 22.15 -15.64
CA PRO A 87 -8.69 23.45 -15.65
C PRO A 87 -9.90 23.49 -16.59
N GLN A 88 -9.76 22.92 -17.78
CA GLN A 88 -10.82 22.88 -18.78
C GLN A 88 -12.01 22.04 -18.33
N LEU A 89 -11.74 20.92 -17.63
CA LEU A 89 -12.78 20.07 -17.04
C LEU A 89 -13.54 20.80 -15.94
N GLN A 90 -12.83 21.50 -15.04
CA GLN A 90 -13.44 22.31 -13.99
C GLN A 90 -14.37 23.37 -14.55
N GLU A 91 -13.89 24.17 -15.51
CA GLU A 91 -14.71 25.17 -16.17
C GLU A 91 -15.92 24.58 -16.92
N ALA A 92 -15.76 23.42 -17.57
CA ALA A 92 -16.86 22.74 -18.26
C ALA A 92 -17.95 22.30 -17.27
N ILE A 93 -17.58 21.73 -16.12
CA ILE A 93 -18.51 21.32 -15.06
C ILE A 93 -19.25 22.56 -14.51
N GLU A 94 -18.55 23.66 -14.26
CA GLU A 94 -19.14 24.90 -13.74
C GLU A 94 -20.10 25.55 -14.74
N GLU A 95 -19.78 25.55 -16.04
CA GLU A 95 -20.70 26.02 -17.09
C GLU A 95 -21.93 25.13 -17.30
N LEU A 96 -21.87 23.85 -16.86
CA LEU A 96 -23.03 22.96 -16.87
C LEU A 96 -23.89 23.15 -15.61
N GLY A 97 -23.52 24.05 -14.70
CA GLY A 97 -24.30 24.44 -13.52
C GLY A 97 -23.95 23.66 -12.24
N PHE A 98 -22.85 22.91 -12.22
CA PHE A 98 -22.39 22.15 -11.06
C PHE A 98 -21.15 22.81 -10.44
N LYS A 99 -20.86 22.48 -9.18
CA LYS A 99 -19.60 22.86 -8.54
C LYS A 99 -18.57 21.76 -8.73
N ALA A 100 -17.48 22.05 -9.43
CA ALA A 100 -16.45 21.07 -9.72
C ALA A 100 -15.88 20.41 -8.46
N ALA A 101 -15.68 21.17 -7.38
CA ALA A 101 -15.18 20.64 -6.10
C ALA A 101 -16.13 19.60 -5.49
N ASP A 102 -17.45 19.82 -5.55
CA ASP A 102 -18.46 18.91 -5.01
C ASP A 102 -18.49 17.60 -5.84
N ILE A 103 -18.36 17.70 -7.17
CA ILE A 103 -18.28 16.53 -8.07
C ILE A 103 -17.00 15.70 -7.77
N PHE A 104 -15.84 16.33 -7.62
CA PHE A 104 -14.61 15.63 -7.29
C PHE A 104 -14.65 14.98 -5.90
N ASP A 105 -15.28 15.63 -4.91
CA ASP A 105 -15.42 15.11 -3.55
C ASP A 105 -16.40 13.94 -3.45
N MET A 106 -17.34 13.81 -4.39
CA MET A 106 -18.29 12.71 -4.44
C MET A 106 -17.65 11.38 -4.89
N GLU A 107 -16.53 11.39 -5.63
CA GLU A 107 -15.86 10.18 -6.06
C GLU A 107 -15.37 9.38 -4.85
N PRO A 108 -15.75 8.10 -4.72
CA PRO A 108 -15.24 7.25 -3.65
C PRO A 108 -13.77 6.85 -3.94
N ASP A 109 -13.01 6.61 -2.89
CA ASP A 109 -11.74 5.91 -3.03
C ASP A 109 -12.04 4.49 -3.54
N ALA A 110 -11.35 4.05 -4.59
CA ALA A 110 -11.54 2.70 -5.11
C ALA A 110 -11.14 1.64 -4.06
N GLY A 111 -12.04 0.70 -3.77
CA GLY A 111 -11.87 -0.34 -2.77
C GLY A 111 -10.92 -1.46 -3.21
N LEU A 112 -9.77 -1.11 -3.80
CA LEU A 112 -8.82 -2.04 -4.42
C LEU A 112 -7.52 -2.20 -3.62
N GLY A 113 -7.43 -1.60 -2.44
CA GLY A 113 -6.23 -1.65 -1.61
C GLY A 113 -6.48 -1.23 -0.18
N ASN A 114 -5.45 -1.38 0.67
CA ASN A 114 -5.54 -1.10 2.10
C ASN A 114 -4.47 -0.13 2.61
N GLY A 115 -3.19 -0.36 2.25
CA GLY A 115 -2.09 0.31 2.93
C GLY A 115 -0.92 0.69 2.02
N GLY A 116 0.28 0.74 2.61
CA GLY A 116 1.50 1.19 1.94
C GLY A 116 1.85 0.39 0.70
N LEU A 117 1.69 -0.94 0.74
CA LEU A 117 1.96 -1.85 -0.38
C LEU A 117 1.07 -1.53 -1.59
N GLY A 118 -0.24 -1.37 -1.38
CA GLY A 118 -1.18 -1.04 -2.45
C GLY A 118 -1.01 0.38 -2.97
N ARG A 119 -0.68 1.36 -2.10
CA ARG A 119 -0.41 2.72 -2.56
C ARG A 119 0.91 2.80 -3.35
N LEU A 120 1.93 2.01 -2.97
CA LEU A 120 3.16 1.90 -3.74
C LEU A 120 2.89 1.37 -5.16
N ALA A 121 2.11 0.29 -5.27
CA ALA A 121 1.72 -0.27 -6.57
C ALA A 121 1.01 0.77 -7.46
N ALA A 122 0.11 1.57 -6.88
CA ALA A 122 -0.58 2.64 -7.57
C ALA A 122 0.38 3.77 -8.02
N CYS A 123 1.31 4.20 -7.16
CA CYS A 123 2.34 5.18 -7.53
C CYS A 123 3.28 4.67 -8.62
N TYR A 124 3.66 3.40 -8.55
CA TYR A 124 4.56 2.80 -9.54
C TYR A 124 3.91 2.64 -10.90
N LEU A 125 2.62 2.29 -10.96
CA LEU A 125 1.91 2.20 -12.22
C LEU A 125 1.77 3.58 -12.90
N ASP A 126 1.53 4.65 -12.13
CA ASP A 126 1.56 6.03 -12.61
C ASP A 126 2.95 6.39 -13.17
N SER A 127 4.02 6.11 -12.42
CA SER A 127 5.39 6.41 -12.84
C SER A 127 5.83 5.59 -14.05
N MET A 128 5.50 4.29 -14.12
CA MET A 128 5.76 3.49 -15.32
C MET A 128 5.09 4.09 -16.56
N THR A 129 3.87 4.60 -16.39
CA THR A 129 3.13 5.23 -17.48
C THR A 129 3.75 6.56 -17.89
N THR A 130 4.11 7.41 -16.93
CA THR A 130 4.76 8.71 -17.16
C THR A 130 6.12 8.54 -17.85
N LEU A 131 6.86 7.50 -17.49
CA LEU A 131 8.17 7.15 -18.09
C LEU A 131 8.03 6.34 -19.39
N GLU A 132 6.82 6.20 -19.92
CA GLU A 132 6.50 5.49 -21.17
C GLU A 132 6.98 4.03 -21.21
N ILE A 133 7.05 3.37 -20.06
CA ILE A 133 7.32 1.93 -19.97
C ILE A 133 6.04 1.17 -20.28
N PRO A 134 6.02 0.26 -21.28
CA PRO A 134 4.87 -0.59 -21.53
C PRO A 134 4.63 -1.54 -20.35
N ALA A 135 3.59 -1.28 -19.58
CA ALA A 135 3.28 -2.01 -18.35
C ALA A 135 1.81 -2.38 -18.23
N THR A 136 1.53 -3.41 -17.44
CA THR A 136 0.18 -3.76 -17.01
C THR A 136 0.24 -4.16 -15.55
N GLY A 137 -0.59 -3.51 -14.72
CA GLY A 137 -0.86 -3.92 -13.34
C GLY A 137 -1.92 -5.02 -13.32
N TYR A 138 -1.81 -5.96 -12.38
CA TYR A 138 -2.79 -7.04 -12.21
C TYR A 138 -3.18 -7.20 -10.75
N SER A 139 -4.50 -7.32 -10.49
CA SER A 139 -5.07 -7.59 -9.18
C SER A 139 -6.46 -8.21 -9.29
N ILE A 140 -7.20 -8.25 -8.18
CA ILE A 140 -8.59 -8.71 -8.11
C ILE A 140 -9.52 -7.48 -8.11
N CYS A 141 -10.67 -7.62 -8.81
CA CYS A 141 -11.73 -6.60 -8.83
C CYS A 141 -12.62 -6.70 -7.59
N TYR A 142 -12.09 -6.35 -6.42
CA TYR A 142 -12.84 -6.46 -5.17
C TYR A 142 -14.17 -5.69 -5.21
N GLU A 143 -15.23 -6.33 -4.72
CA GLU A 143 -16.55 -5.71 -4.65
C GLU A 143 -16.65 -4.72 -3.50
N LEU A 144 -16.16 -5.10 -2.31
CA LEU A 144 -16.32 -4.36 -1.06
C LEU A 144 -15.00 -3.86 -0.45
N GLY A 145 -13.87 -3.97 -1.17
CA GLY A 145 -12.56 -3.58 -0.67
C GLY A 145 -12.16 -4.32 0.60
N LEU A 146 -11.47 -3.61 1.53
CA LEU A 146 -11.14 -4.14 2.85
C LEU A 146 -12.37 -4.02 3.79
N PHE A 147 -12.68 -2.83 4.22
CA PHE A 147 -13.87 -2.40 4.97
C PHE A 147 -13.85 -0.87 5.15
N LYS A 148 -15.03 -0.32 5.41
CA LYS A 148 -15.19 1.04 5.91
C LYS A 148 -15.18 1.01 7.44
N GLN A 149 -14.29 1.79 8.06
CA GLN A 149 -14.19 1.86 9.51
C GLN A 149 -15.21 2.85 10.08
N LYS A 150 -15.92 2.42 11.12
CA LYS A 150 -16.71 3.26 12.01
C LYS A 150 -16.18 3.13 13.42
N ILE A 151 -16.20 4.24 14.18
CA ILE A 151 -15.91 4.21 15.61
C ILE A 151 -17.23 4.31 16.36
N VAL A 152 -17.54 3.30 17.15
CA VAL A 152 -18.74 3.22 17.98
C VAL A 152 -18.31 2.94 19.40
N GLU A 153 -18.69 3.82 20.35
CA GLU A 153 -18.25 3.72 21.75
C GLU A 153 -16.74 3.55 21.90
N GLY A 154 -15.97 4.30 21.12
CA GLY A 154 -14.51 4.23 21.08
C GLY A 154 -13.91 3.03 20.35
N GLN A 155 -14.72 2.08 19.89
CA GLN A 155 -14.25 0.82 19.29
C GLN A 155 -14.39 0.84 17.77
N GLN A 156 -13.46 0.16 17.08
CA GLN A 156 -13.55 -0.05 15.64
C GLN A 156 -14.66 -1.05 15.31
N VAL A 157 -15.53 -0.63 14.38
CA VAL A 157 -16.54 -1.48 13.74
C VAL A 157 -16.26 -1.48 12.23
N GLU A 158 -16.31 -2.66 11.61
CA GLU A 158 -16.10 -2.85 10.19
C GLU A 158 -17.43 -2.88 9.44
N LEU A 159 -17.56 -2.03 8.43
CA LEU A 159 -18.71 -1.96 7.53
C LEU A 159 -18.28 -2.25 6.10
N PRO A 160 -19.17 -2.77 5.24
CA PRO A 160 -18.88 -2.92 3.81
C PRO A 160 -18.46 -1.60 3.18
N ASP A 161 -17.40 -1.61 2.38
CA ASP A 161 -16.96 -0.45 1.60
C ASP A 161 -17.48 -0.56 0.16
N ASP A 162 -18.74 -0.23 -0.03
CA ASP A 162 -19.44 -0.29 -1.32
C ASP A 162 -19.05 0.91 -2.20
N TRP A 163 -17.93 0.80 -2.89
CA TRP A 163 -17.36 1.85 -3.74
C TRP A 163 -17.84 1.80 -5.20
N LYS A 164 -18.28 0.62 -5.69
CA LYS A 164 -18.61 0.41 -7.11
C LYS A 164 -19.75 1.27 -7.63
N PRO A 165 -20.84 1.57 -6.90
CA PRO A 165 -21.95 2.34 -7.44
C PRO A 165 -21.57 3.68 -8.09
N LEU A 166 -20.51 4.34 -7.63
CA LEU A 166 -19.97 5.57 -8.22
C LEU A 166 -18.60 5.36 -8.88
N GLY A 167 -17.83 4.35 -8.43
CA GLY A 167 -16.46 4.08 -8.91
C GLY A 167 -16.38 3.17 -10.14
N ASP A 168 -17.45 2.51 -10.53
CA ASP A 168 -17.49 1.57 -11.67
C ASP A 168 -17.31 2.22 -13.05
N ALA A 169 -17.48 3.55 -13.14
CA ALA A 169 -17.31 4.29 -14.38
C ALA A 169 -15.91 4.12 -15.01
N TRP A 170 -14.91 3.80 -14.19
CA TRP A 170 -13.53 3.55 -14.63
C TRP A 170 -13.29 2.13 -15.14
N LEU A 171 -14.17 1.19 -14.83
CA LEU A 171 -14.01 -0.23 -15.14
C LEU A 171 -14.59 -0.55 -16.53
N LEU A 172 -13.79 -1.21 -17.36
CA LEU A 172 -14.18 -1.70 -18.66
C LEU A 172 -14.13 -3.24 -18.68
N PRO A 173 -15.27 -3.93 -18.50
CA PRO A 173 -15.32 -5.39 -18.57
C PRO A 173 -14.97 -5.90 -19.99
N LYS A 174 -14.19 -6.97 -20.05
CA LYS A 174 -13.80 -7.65 -21.31
C LYS A 174 -14.12 -9.15 -21.24
N PRO A 175 -15.39 -9.53 -21.29
CA PRO A 175 -15.82 -10.92 -21.13
C PRO A 175 -15.25 -11.88 -22.20
N GLN A 176 -14.83 -11.35 -23.36
CA GLN A 176 -14.20 -12.16 -24.42
C GLN A 176 -12.79 -12.64 -24.04
N GLU A 177 -12.16 -12.01 -23.04
CA GLU A 177 -10.83 -12.34 -22.54
C GLU A 177 -10.87 -13.13 -21.22
N THR A 178 -12.02 -13.75 -20.89
CA THR A 178 -12.21 -14.54 -19.68
C THR A 178 -11.29 -15.75 -19.67
N GLU A 179 -10.66 -15.99 -18.52
CA GLU A 179 -9.85 -17.19 -18.26
C GLU A 179 -10.57 -18.15 -17.32
N GLU A 180 -10.29 -19.44 -17.45
CA GLU A 180 -10.87 -20.49 -16.60
C GLU A 180 -9.83 -20.94 -15.56
N ILE A 181 -10.22 -20.94 -14.29
CA ILE A 181 -9.36 -21.33 -13.17
C ILE A 181 -9.90 -22.59 -12.52
N HIS A 182 -9.03 -23.57 -12.27
CA HIS A 182 -9.37 -24.87 -11.72
C HIS A 182 -8.93 -25.00 -10.27
N PHE A 183 -9.83 -25.46 -9.41
CA PHE A 183 -9.56 -25.74 -8.01
C PHE A 183 -9.94 -27.17 -7.64
N GLY A 184 -9.09 -27.84 -6.85
CA GLY A 184 -9.33 -29.20 -6.39
C GLY A 184 -9.23 -30.23 -7.51
N GLY A 185 -9.96 -31.32 -7.39
CA GLY A 185 -9.97 -32.41 -8.36
C GLY A 185 -8.82 -33.39 -8.20
N THR A 186 -8.65 -34.21 -9.22
CA THR A 186 -7.64 -35.27 -9.25
C THR A 186 -6.73 -35.12 -10.46
N VAL A 187 -5.44 -35.23 -10.26
CA VAL A 187 -4.45 -35.16 -11.34
C VAL A 187 -3.84 -36.54 -11.58
N ARG A 188 -3.90 -36.98 -12.81
CA ARG A 188 -3.24 -38.21 -13.29
C ARG A 188 -2.19 -37.85 -14.33
N THR A 189 -1.03 -38.47 -14.24
CA THR A 189 0.06 -38.28 -15.19
C THR A 189 0.39 -39.61 -15.86
N ARG A 190 0.64 -39.59 -17.16
CA ARG A 190 1.17 -40.72 -17.93
C ARG A 190 2.19 -40.26 -18.94
N TRP A 191 3.16 -41.09 -19.24
CA TRP A 191 4.09 -40.84 -20.32
C TRP A 191 3.52 -41.45 -21.63
N ASP A 192 3.49 -40.62 -22.68
CA ASP A 192 3.07 -41.03 -24.01
C ASP A 192 4.11 -40.55 -25.03
N ASN A 193 4.76 -41.50 -25.72
CA ASN A 193 5.82 -41.21 -26.71
C ASN A 193 6.93 -40.25 -26.21
N GLY A 194 7.31 -40.36 -24.93
CA GLY A 194 8.33 -39.48 -24.31
C GLY A 194 7.82 -38.14 -23.84
N HIS A 195 6.52 -37.85 -23.98
CA HIS A 195 5.86 -36.66 -23.45
C HIS A 195 5.05 -36.96 -22.21
N LEU A 196 5.15 -36.09 -21.20
CA LEU A 196 4.31 -36.17 -19.99
C LEU A 196 2.91 -35.64 -20.35
N MET A 197 1.94 -36.54 -20.29
CA MET A 197 0.52 -36.18 -20.41
C MET A 197 -0.08 -36.00 -19.04
N VAL A 198 -0.64 -34.81 -18.78
CA VAL A 198 -1.32 -34.47 -17.54
C VAL A 198 -2.83 -34.41 -17.80
N VAL A 199 -3.60 -35.13 -16.99
CA VAL A 199 -5.07 -35.13 -17.03
C VAL A 199 -5.58 -34.67 -15.68
N HIS A 200 -6.29 -33.55 -15.66
CA HIS A 200 -6.91 -32.98 -14.46
C HIS A 200 -8.43 -33.20 -14.57
N GLU A 201 -9.02 -33.89 -13.62
CA GLU A 201 -10.42 -34.31 -13.60
C GLU A 201 -11.09 -33.87 -12.30
N ASP A 202 -12.42 -33.80 -12.30
CA ASP A 202 -13.28 -33.54 -11.14
C ASP A 202 -12.97 -32.21 -10.39
N TYR A 203 -12.44 -31.22 -11.09
CA TYR A 203 -12.13 -29.91 -10.54
C TYR A 203 -13.35 -28.96 -10.52
N THR A 204 -13.31 -27.99 -9.62
CA THR A 204 -14.24 -26.85 -9.62
C THR A 204 -13.72 -25.75 -10.51
N ARG A 205 -14.59 -25.24 -11.40
CA ARG A 205 -14.25 -24.14 -12.32
C ARG A 205 -14.70 -22.80 -11.78
N VAL A 206 -13.84 -21.81 -11.88
CA VAL A 206 -14.16 -20.39 -11.66
C VAL A 206 -13.72 -19.60 -12.88
N LEU A 207 -14.56 -18.69 -13.35
CA LEU A 207 -14.26 -17.79 -14.46
C LEU A 207 -13.66 -16.52 -13.91
N ALA A 208 -12.50 -16.13 -14.43
CA ALA A 208 -11.87 -14.86 -14.17
C ALA A 208 -12.20 -13.90 -15.33
N VAL A 209 -13.12 -12.98 -15.08
CA VAL A 209 -13.55 -11.99 -16.06
C VAL A 209 -12.73 -10.72 -15.88
N PRO A 210 -11.95 -10.28 -16.87
CA PRO A 210 -11.13 -9.09 -16.70
C PRO A 210 -11.95 -7.82 -16.81
N CYS A 211 -11.69 -6.88 -15.89
CA CYS A 211 -12.16 -5.51 -15.92
C CYS A 211 -10.92 -4.61 -15.99
N ASP A 212 -10.75 -3.91 -17.10
CA ASP A 212 -9.60 -3.04 -17.31
C ASP A 212 -9.90 -1.61 -16.81
N MET A 213 -8.90 -0.98 -16.20
CA MET A 213 -8.88 0.42 -15.82
C MET A 213 -7.66 1.06 -16.49
N GLU A 214 -7.89 2.04 -17.35
CA GLU A 214 -6.78 2.73 -18.03
C GLU A 214 -6.10 3.73 -17.08
N ILE A 215 -4.79 3.87 -17.22
CA ILE A 215 -3.92 4.71 -16.38
C ILE A 215 -3.17 5.69 -17.26
N ALA A 216 -3.51 6.96 -17.16
CA ALA A 216 -2.83 8.02 -17.89
C ALA A 216 -1.49 8.38 -17.25
N GLY A 217 -0.45 8.58 -18.04
CA GLY A 217 0.80 9.20 -17.60
C GLY A 217 0.71 10.72 -17.57
N TYR A 218 1.60 11.35 -16.85
CA TYR A 218 1.70 12.81 -16.82
C TYR A 218 2.43 13.35 -18.05
N ASP A 219 1.80 14.29 -18.73
CA ASP A 219 2.35 14.99 -19.90
C ASP A 219 2.89 14.03 -20.99
N THR A 220 2.11 12.99 -21.26
CA THR A 220 2.38 11.99 -22.31
C THR A 220 1.08 11.39 -22.84
N ASP A 221 1.10 10.97 -24.10
CA ASP A 221 0.00 10.19 -24.68
C ASP A 221 0.08 8.69 -24.32
N HIS A 222 1.10 8.28 -23.57
CA HIS A 222 1.24 6.89 -23.13
C HIS A 222 0.22 6.54 -22.04
N VAL A 223 -0.48 5.42 -22.24
CA VAL A 223 -1.49 4.88 -21.32
C VAL A 223 -1.21 3.40 -21.09
N ASN A 224 -1.11 3.03 -19.82
CA ASN A 224 -1.03 1.67 -19.36
C ASN A 224 -2.39 1.19 -18.80
N THR A 225 -2.48 -0.09 -18.45
CA THR A 225 -3.72 -0.71 -17.96
C THR A 225 -3.51 -1.33 -16.59
N LEU A 226 -4.48 -1.15 -15.70
CA LEU A 226 -4.67 -1.99 -14.51
C LEU A 226 -5.77 -3.01 -14.83
N ARG A 227 -5.42 -4.29 -14.97
CA ARG A 227 -6.35 -5.39 -15.22
C ARG A 227 -6.78 -6.03 -13.90
N LEU A 228 -8.06 -6.01 -13.64
CA LEU A 228 -8.67 -6.50 -12.42
C LEU A 228 -9.54 -7.73 -12.74
N TRP A 229 -9.32 -8.83 -12.02
CA TRP A 229 -10.03 -10.07 -12.24
C TRP A 229 -11.26 -10.19 -11.34
N ASP A 230 -12.45 -10.31 -11.95
CA ASP A 230 -13.71 -10.55 -11.27
C ASP A 230 -14.08 -12.02 -11.35
N ALA A 231 -14.33 -12.67 -10.21
CA ALA A 231 -14.63 -14.09 -10.12
C ALA A 231 -16.12 -14.36 -10.41
N LYS A 232 -16.39 -15.27 -11.32
CA LYS A 232 -17.76 -15.67 -11.71
C LYS A 232 -17.89 -17.19 -11.78
N SER A 233 -19.08 -17.69 -11.50
CA SER A 233 -19.39 -19.11 -11.72
C SER A 233 -19.69 -19.37 -13.19
N PRO A 234 -19.17 -20.45 -13.79
CA PRO A 234 -19.60 -20.90 -15.11
C PRO A 234 -21.01 -21.49 -15.13
N LYS A 235 -21.55 -21.84 -13.94
CA LYS A 235 -22.87 -22.44 -13.82
C LYS A 235 -23.94 -21.38 -13.68
N PRO A 236 -25.02 -21.46 -14.49
CA PRO A 236 -26.19 -20.60 -14.29
C PRO A 236 -26.91 -20.97 -12.98
N ILE A 237 -27.87 -20.13 -12.59
CA ILE A 237 -28.78 -20.43 -11.49
C ILE A 237 -29.54 -21.75 -11.84
N ASP A 238 -29.63 -22.67 -10.88
CA ASP A 238 -30.43 -23.91 -11.04
C ASP A 238 -31.93 -23.56 -11.04
N MET A 239 -32.47 -23.45 -12.27
CA MET A 239 -33.89 -23.08 -12.48
C MET A 239 -34.84 -24.10 -11.89
N LYS A 240 -34.44 -25.37 -11.73
CA LYS A 240 -35.28 -26.39 -11.11
C LYS A 240 -35.41 -26.15 -9.61
N LEU A 241 -34.30 -25.94 -8.93
CA LEU A 241 -34.30 -25.56 -7.50
C LEU A 241 -35.01 -24.23 -7.27
N PHE A 242 -34.80 -23.25 -8.15
CA PHE A 242 -35.49 -21.95 -8.09
C PHE A 242 -37.01 -22.13 -8.18
N SER A 243 -37.49 -22.92 -9.16
CA SER A 243 -38.92 -23.20 -9.34
C SER A 243 -39.55 -23.96 -8.18
N GLN A 244 -38.73 -24.70 -7.41
CA GLN A 244 -39.16 -25.40 -6.21
C GLN A 244 -39.13 -24.53 -4.93
N GLY A 245 -38.86 -23.23 -5.03
CA GLY A 245 -38.76 -22.31 -3.89
C GLY A 245 -37.43 -22.41 -3.12
N GLN A 246 -36.44 -23.15 -3.59
CA GLN A 246 -35.13 -23.32 -2.97
C GLN A 246 -34.17 -22.21 -3.46
N TYR A 247 -34.53 -20.96 -3.28
CA TYR A 247 -33.84 -19.80 -3.88
C TYR A 247 -32.36 -19.72 -3.48
N LEU A 248 -32.02 -19.92 -2.20
CA LEU A 248 -30.63 -19.89 -1.74
C LEU A 248 -29.78 -21.00 -2.35
N ARG A 249 -30.30 -22.26 -2.34
CA ARG A 249 -29.58 -23.39 -2.92
C ARG A 249 -29.41 -23.29 -4.43
N SER A 250 -30.35 -22.65 -5.12
CA SER A 250 -30.26 -22.42 -6.58
C SER A 250 -29.10 -21.55 -7.01
N GLY A 251 -28.59 -20.70 -6.10
CA GLY A 251 -27.47 -19.78 -6.32
C GLY A 251 -26.19 -20.11 -5.54
N GLU A 252 -26.14 -21.19 -4.77
CA GLU A 252 -25.05 -21.50 -3.84
C GLU A 252 -23.68 -21.60 -4.54
N GLU A 253 -23.59 -22.35 -5.64
CA GLU A 253 -22.33 -22.47 -6.39
C GLU A 253 -21.86 -21.13 -6.97
N ARG A 254 -22.81 -20.28 -7.37
CA ARG A 254 -22.50 -18.93 -7.84
C ARG A 254 -21.92 -18.08 -6.71
N ALA A 255 -22.55 -18.08 -5.54
CA ALA A 255 -22.07 -17.37 -4.37
C ALA A 255 -20.67 -17.83 -3.94
N MET A 256 -20.37 -19.12 -4.06
CA MET A 256 -19.05 -19.66 -3.73
C MET A 256 -17.94 -19.22 -4.70
N ALA A 257 -18.26 -18.96 -5.97
CA ALA A 257 -17.31 -18.38 -6.90
C ALA A 257 -17.13 -16.86 -6.66
N ASP A 258 -18.25 -16.14 -6.51
CA ASP A 258 -18.25 -14.68 -6.32
C ASP A 258 -17.49 -14.25 -5.05
N VAL A 259 -17.44 -15.11 -4.02
CA VAL A 259 -16.72 -14.82 -2.76
C VAL A 259 -15.22 -14.54 -2.97
N ILE A 260 -14.59 -15.10 -4.00
CA ILE A 260 -13.16 -14.92 -4.29
C ILE A 260 -12.82 -13.44 -4.56
N SER A 261 -13.70 -12.71 -5.26
CA SER A 261 -13.52 -11.29 -5.53
C SER A 261 -14.35 -10.36 -4.61
N LYS A 262 -14.83 -10.87 -3.45
CA LYS A 262 -15.72 -10.11 -2.58
C LYS A 262 -14.99 -9.10 -1.72
N VAL A 263 -14.01 -9.55 -0.96
CA VAL A 263 -13.33 -8.78 0.10
C VAL A 263 -11.82 -8.95 0.00
N LEU A 264 -11.09 -7.85 0.14
CA LEU A 264 -9.64 -7.84 0.28
C LEU A 264 -9.24 -8.30 1.69
N TYR A 265 -8.27 -9.21 1.80
CA TYR A 265 -7.75 -9.74 3.06
C TYR A 265 -8.83 -10.28 4.01
N PRO A 266 -9.57 -11.33 3.62
CA PRO A 266 -10.45 -12.02 4.55
C PRO A 266 -9.65 -12.54 5.74
N GLU A 267 -10.30 -12.62 6.92
CA GLU A 267 -9.69 -13.16 8.13
C GLU A 267 -9.23 -14.60 7.89
N ASP A 268 -8.01 -14.95 8.31
CA ASP A 268 -7.38 -16.25 8.06
C ASP A 268 -6.96 -17.00 9.34
N ASN A 269 -7.56 -16.67 10.47
CA ASN A 269 -7.35 -17.37 11.74
C ASN A 269 -7.99 -18.77 11.74
N HIS A 270 -8.79 -19.10 10.72
CA HIS A 270 -9.48 -20.40 10.56
C HIS A 270 -9.22 -20.98 9.15
N TYR A 271 -9.55 -22.26 8.97
CA TYR A 271 -9.27 -23.01 7.73
C TYR A 271 -9.93 -22.40 6.50
N GLU A 272 -11.19 -22.00 6.59
CA GLU A 272 -11.97 -21.43 5.49
C GLU A 272 -11.35 -20.11 5.01
N GLY A 273 -10.90 -19.29 5.94
CA GLY A 273 -10.23 -18.04 5.61
C GLY A 273 -8.88 -18.25 4.93
N LYS A 274 -8.07 -19.20 5.43
CA LYS A 274 -6.82 -19.60 4.76
C LYS A 274 -7.09 -20.14 3.37
N SER A 275 -8.10 -21.01 3.21
CA SER A 275 -8.51 -21.56 1.93
C SER A 275 -8.94 -20.45 0.95
N LEU A 276 -9.73 -19.49 1.42
CA LEU A 276 -10.17 -18.37 0.59
C LEU A 276 -8.98 -17.47 0.16
N ARG A 277 -8.06 -17.16 1.06
CA ARG A 277 -6.87 -16.38 0.71
C ARG A 277 -5.98 -17.07 -0.31
N LEU A 278 -5.75 -18.37 -0.18
CA LEU A 278 -4.99 -19.13 -1.17
C LEU A 278 -5.73 -19.18 -2.52
N LYS A 279 -7.07 -19.34 -2.51
CA LYS A 279 -7.89 -19.25 -3.72
C LYS A 279 -7.77 -17.88 -4.39
N GLN A 280 -7.81 -16.78 -3.64
CA GLN A 280 -7.62 -15.43 -4.17
C GLN A 280 -6.27 -15.29 -4.85
N GLN A 281 -5.19 -15.74 -4.21
CA GLN A 281 -3.83 -15.65 -4.76
C GLN A 281 -3.70 -16.46 -6.06
N TYR A 282 -4.14 -17.71 -6.06
CA TYR A 282 -4.06 -18.55 -7.27
C TYR A 282 -4.99 -18.07 -8.37
N PHE A 283 -6.20 -17.63 -8.03
CA PHE A 283 -7.17 -17.10 -8.98
C PHE A 283 -6.59 -15.98 -9.84
N PHE A 284 -6.07 -14.90 -9.20
CA PHE A 284 -5.57 -13.78 -9.98
C PHE A 284 -4.23 -14.09 -10.67
N VAL A 285 -3.38 -14.90 -10.06
CA VAL A 285 -2.11 -15.33 -10.65
C VAL A 285 -2.35 -16.18 -11.89
N SER A 286 -3.18 -17.22 -11.80
CA SER A 286 -3.44 -18.11 -12.94
C SER A 286 -4.12 -17.37 -14.10
N ALA A 287 -5.13 -16.55 -13.81
CA ALA A 287 -5.76 -15.68 -14.83
C ALA A 287 -4.74 -14.77 -15.51
N THR A 288 -3.86 -14.16 -14.72
CA THR A 288 -2.83 -13.25 -15.24
C THR A 288 -1.82 -13.97 -16.13
N VAL A 289 -1.26 -15.10 -15.68
CA VAL A 289 -0.24 -15.84 -16.45
C VAL A 289 -0.85 -16.41 -17.75
N GLN A 290 -2.08 -16.95 -17.70
CA GLN A 290 -2.79 -17.40 -18.90
C GLN A 290 -2.97 -16.25 -19.90
N SER A 291 -3.43 -15.09 -19.42
CA SER A 291 -3.61 -13.90 -20.27
C SER A 291 -2.30 -13.43 -20.90
N ILE A 292 -1.21 -13.33 -20.14
CA ILE A 292 0.10 -12.90 -20.65
C ILE A 292 0.65 -13.90 -21.67
N THR A 293 0.60 -15.19 -21.38
CA THR A 293 1.13 -16.24 -22.27
C THR A 293 0.31 -16.34 -23.56
N ARG A 294 -1.02 -16.21 -23.48
CA ARG A 294 -1.88 -16.16 -24.67
C ARG A 294 -1.55 -14.99 -25.57
N GLN A 295 -1.42 -13.78 -25.01
CA GLN A 295 -1.03 -12.58 -25.77
C GLN A 295 0.36 -12.74 -26.41
N HIS A 296 1.30 -13.34 -25.66
CA HIS A 296 2.64 -13.60 -26.16
C HIS A 296 2.63 -14.58 -27.35
N ILE A 297 1.87 -15.69 -27.25
CA ILE A 297 1.72 -16.65 -28.36
C ILE A 297 1.07 -15.99 -29.58
N GLN A 298 0.04 -15.17 -29.39
CA GLN A 298 -0.61 -14.45 -30.48
C GLN A 298 0.37 -13.51 -31.21
N GLN A 299 1.28 -12.90 -30.50
CA GLN A 299 2.24 -11.95 -31.07
C GLN A 299 3.49 -12.64 -31.67
N TYR A 300 4.02 -13.69 -31.00
CA TYR A 300 5.32 -14.28 -31.34
C TYR A 300 5.26 -15.74 -31.81
N GLY A 301 4.14 -16.41 -31.66
CA GLY A 301 3.93 -17.81 -32.10
C GLY A 301 4.63 -18.86 -31.24
N THR A 302 5.33 -18.48 -30.17
CA THR A 302 6.11 -19.39 -29.32
C THR A 302 6.31 -18.83 -27.91
N LEU A 303 6.43 -19.69 -26.90
CA LEU A 303 6.81 -19.30 -25.53
C LEU A 303 8.31 -19.38 -25.25
N LYS A 304 9.14 -19.91 -26.16
CA LYS A 304 10.58 -20.07 -25.95
C LYS A 304 11.33 -18.75 -25.74
N ASN A 305 10.84 -17.65 -26.26
CA ASN A 305 11.40 -16.31 -26.09
C ASN A 305 10.64 -15.45 -25.04
N PHE A 306 9.79 -16.06 -24.23
CA PHE A 306 8.92 -15.37 -23.29
C PHE A 306 9.69 -14.42 -22.36
N HIS A 307 10.75 -14.90 -21.72
CA HIS A 307 11.62 -14.14 -20.82
C HIS A 307 12.32 -12.94 -21.48
N LYS A 308 12.48 -12.94 -22.81
CA LYS A 308 13.07 -11.82 -23.57
C LYS A 308 12.10 -10.68 -23.79
N LYS A 309 10.81 -10.95 -23.69
CA LYS A 309 9.73 -10.02 -24.05
C LYS A 309 8.86 -9.64 -22.85
N ASN A 310 8.95 -10.37 -21.75
CA ASN A 310 8.15 -10.15 -20.57
C ASN A 310 9.02 -10.19 -19.32
N VAL A 311 8.70 -9.33 -18.36
CA VAL A 311 9.18 -9.41 -16.98
C VAL A 311 7.97 -9.30 -16.05
N ILE A 312 7.89 -10.20 -15.09
CA ILE A 312 6.80 -10.28 -14.10
C ILE A 312 7.38 -9.86 -12.76
N GLN A 313 7.03 -8.67 -12.31
CA GLN A 313 7.39 -8.17 -10.98
C GLN A 313 6.31 -8.56 -9.98
N ILE A 314 6.68 -9.33 -8.96
CA ILE A 314 5.76 -9.70 -7.88
C ILE A 314 5.96 -8.82 -6.65
N ASN A 315 4.88 -8.21 -6.22
CA ASN A 315 4.82 -7.28 -5.10
C ASN A 315 4.44 -8.02 -3.83
N ASP A 316 5.43 -8.32 -2.98
CA ASP A 316 5.39 -9.27 -1.88
C ASP A 316 5.22 -10.73 -2.36
N THR A 317 4.97 -11.65 -1.43
CA THR A 317 4.81 -13.09 -1.71
C THR A 317 3.41 -13.47 -2.20
N HIS A 318 2.44 -12.55 -2.13
CA HIS A 318 1.06 -12.83 -2.51
C HIS A 318 0.92 -13.42 -3.93
N PRO A 319 1.69 -12.97 -4.96
CA PRO A 319 1.67 -13.56 -6.29
C PRO A 319 2.73 -14.67 -6.51
N ALA A 320 3.36 -15.22 -5.48
CA ALA A 320 4.45 -16.19 -5.62
C ALA A 320 4.09 -17.41 -6.49
N LEU A 321 2.81 -17.77 -6.54
CA LEU A 321 2.32 -18.87 -7.36
C LEU A 321 2.49 -18.64 -8.87
N VAL A 322 2.91 -17.45 -9.30
CA VAL A 322 3.29 -17.20 -10.70
C VAL A 322 4.39 -18.14 -11.16
N ILE A 323 5.29 -18.54 -10.25
CA ILE A 323 6.42 -19.43 -10.57
C ILE A 323 5.92 -20.81 -10.98
N PRO A 324 5.20 -21.57 -10.12
CA PRO A 324 4.70 -22.89 -10.51
C PRO A 324 3.60 -22.82 -11.59
N GLU A 325 2.82 -21.73 -11.70
CA GLU A 325 1.79 -21.59 -12.73
C GLU A 325 2.40 -21.36 -14.11
N LEU A 326 3.45 -20.52 -14.20
CA LEU A 326 4.18 -20.35 -15.47
C LEU A 326 4.85 -21.67 -15.87
N MET A 327 5.45 -22.41 -14.93
CA MET A 327 5.98 -23.75 -15.18
C MET A 327 4.90 -24.70 -15.70
N ARG A 328 3.69 -24.68 -15.12
CA ARG A 328 2.56 -25.51 -15.57
C ARG A 328 2.22 -25.23 -17.03
N ILE A 329 2.04 -23.97 -17.37
CA ILE A 329 1.70 -23.57 -18.76
C ILE A 329 2.82 -23.96 -19.73
N LEU A 330 4.08 -23.71 -19.35
CA LEU A 330 5.22 -24.06 -20.22
C LEU A 330 5.35 -25.57 -20.44
N ILE A 331 5.08 -26.39 -19.41
CA ILE A 331 5.21 -27.86 -19.49
C ILE A 331 3.94 -28.48 -20.05
N ASP A 332 2.77 -28.21 -19.44
CA ASP A 332 1.53 -28.94 -19.74
C ASP A 332 0.87 -28.43 -21.03
N ASP A 333 0.84 -27.09 -21.24
CA ASP A 333 0.15 -26.48 -22.37
C ASP A 333 1.06 -26.27 -23.59
N ALA A 334 2.34 -25.91 -23.36
CA ALA A 334 3.30 -25.68 -24.45
C ALA A 334 4.25 -26.85 -24.74
N GLY A 335 4.23 -27.91 -23.92
CA GLY A 335 4.99 -29.15 -24.13
C GLY A 335 6.51 -28.99 -23.99
N LEU A 336 7.00 -27.97 -23.26
CA LEU A 336 8.43 -27.77 -23.02
C LEU A 336 8.96 -28.77 -21.97
N GLY A 337 10.25 -29.11 -22.09
CA GLY A 337 10.93 -29.84 -21.04
C GLY A 337 11.12 -29.01 -19.77
N TRP A 338 11.30 -29.69 -18.63
CA TRP A 338 11.45 -29.01 -17.33
C TRP A 338 12.56 -27.96 -17.32
N ASP A 339 13.74 -28.29 -17.81
CA ASP A 339 14.90 -27.40 -17.71
C ASP A 339 14.74 -26.15 -18.59
N GLU A 340 14.12 -26.27 -19.78
CA GLU A 340 13.79 -25.13 -20.65
C GLU A 340 12.70 -24.26 -20.01
N ALA A 341 11.67 -24.88 -19.44
CA ALA A 341 10.61 -24.17 -18.73
C ALA A 341 11.13 -23.43 -17.49
N TRP A 342 12.04 -24.06 -16.75
CA TRP A 342 12.66 -23.46 -15.55
C TRP A 342 13.56 -22.29 -15.92
N ASP A 343 14.36 -22.41 -16.97
CA ASP A 343 15.18 -21.32 -17.48
C ASP A 343 14.33 -20.10 -17.87
N ILE A 344 13.25 -20.31 -18.61
CA ILE A 344 12.30 -19.24 -18.98
C ILE A 344 11.72 -18.61 -17.72
N THR A 345 11.26 -19.40 -16.77
CA THR A 345 10.60 -18.91 -15.54
C THR A 345 11.55 -18.08 -14.69
N THR A 346 12.76 -18.60 -14.43
CA THR A 346 13.74 -17.92 -13.57
C THR A 346 14.35 -16.67 -14.19
N HIS A 347 14.17 -16.44 -15.48
CA HIS A 347 14.56 -15.21 -16.18
C HIS A 347 13.38 -14.25 -16.46
N SER A 348 12.17 -14.61 -15.98
CA SER A 348 10.96 -13.80 -16.19
C SER A 348 10.44 -13.16 -14.92
N VAL A 349 10.69 -13.73 -13.74
CA VAL A 349 10.06 -13.32 -12.47
C VAL A 349 11.07 -12.59 -11.59
N ALA A 350 10.66 -11.47 -11.01
CA ALA A 350 11.41 -10.72 -10.00
C ALA A 350 10.54 -10.47 -8.77
N TYR A 351 11.13 -10.51 -7.58
CA TYR A 351 10.45 -10.46 -6.29
C TYR A 351 10.87 -9.25 -5.46
N THR A 352 9.90 -8.49 -4.99
CA THR A 352 10.09 -7.45 -3.97
C THR A 352 9.57 -7.95 -2.62
N ASN A 353 10.45 -7.99 -1.61
CA ASN A 353 10.06 -8.25 -0.23
C ASN A 353 9.68 -6.94 0.47
N HIS A 354 8.61 -6.95 1.29
CA HIS A 354 8.10 -5.78 1.99
C HIS A 354 8.12 -5.89 3.51
N THR A 355 8.72 -6.94 4.08
CA THR A 355 8.73 -7.14 5.52
C THR A 355 10.03 -7.74 6.04
N VAL A 356 10.36 -7.40 7.28
CA VAL A 356 11.43 -8.06 8.07
C VAL A 356 10.86 -8.89 9.23
N LEU A 357 9.54 -8.84 9.45
CA LEU A 357 8.87 -9.58 10.51
C LEU A 357 8.72 -11.05 10.09
N ALA A 358 9.29 -11.97 10.87
CA ALA A 358 9.22 -13.41 10.58
C ALA A 358 7.77 -13.92 10.49
N GLU A 359 6.89 -13.40 11.35
CA GLU A 359 5.45 -13.72 11.38
C GLU A 359 4.67 -13.23 10.15
N ALA A 360 5.22 -12.27 9.40
CA ALA A 360 4.60 -11.75 8.19
C ALA A 360 5.11 -12.43 6.90
N LEU A 361 6.12 -13.30 6.98
CA LEU A 361 6.51 -14.16 5.87
C LEU A 361 5.46 -15.26 5.70
N GLU A 362 4.84 -15.31 4.52
CA GLU A 362 3.76 -16.26 4.26
C GLU A 362 4.23 -17.71 4.29
N VAL A 363 3.56 -18.48 5.11
CA VAL A 363 3.73 -19.93 5.25
C VAL A 363 2.37 -20.60 5.16
N TRP A 364 2.23 -21.60 4.29
CA TRP A 364 0.99 -22.30 4.06
C TRP A 364 1.12 -23.79 4.42
N PRO A 365 0.08 -24.41 5.04
CA PRO A 365 0.07 -25.84 5.25
C PRO A 365 0.11 -26.62 3.92
N GLN A 366 0.98 -27.60 3.80
CA GLN A 366 1.10 -28.50 2.64
C GLN A 366 -0.25 -29.06 2.20
N GLN A 367 -1.03 -29.58 3.15
CA GLN A 367 -2.33 -30.21 2.90
C GLN A 367 -3.31 -29.27 2.17
N LEU A 368 -3.21 -27.96 2.38
CA LEU A 368 -4.04 -26.97 1.70
C LEU A 368 -3.75 -26.95 0.19
N PHE A 369 -2.45 -27.03 -0.18
CA PHE A 369 -2.05 -27.11 -1.59
C PHE A 369 -2.47 -28.45 -2.23
N GLU A 370 -2.23 -29.54 -1.55
CA GLU A 370 -2.61 -30.88 -2.03
C GLU A 370 -4.11 -30.95 -2.39
N THR A 371 -4.94 -30.34 -1.55
CA THR A 371 -6.39 -30.35 -1.73
C THR A 371 -6.89 -29.35 -2.76
N LEU A 372 -6.39 -28.10 -2.72
CA LEU A 372 -6.92 -27.03 -3.56
C LEU A 372 -6.25 -26.94 -4.93
N LEU A 373 -4.95 -27.27 -5.03
CA LEU A 373 -4.12 -27.02 -6.19
C LEU A 373 -3.26 -28.24 -6.54
N PRO A 374 -3.83 -29.41 -6.79
CA PRO A 374 -3.08 -30.67 -6.88
C PRO A 374 -2.03 -30.66 -7.99
N ARG A 375 -2.26 -30.01 -9.13
CA ARG A 375 -1.24 -29.92 -10.19
C ARG A 375 -0.13 -28.96 -9.82
N VAL A 376 -0.45 -27.80 -9.28
CA VAL A 376 0.53 -26.83 -8.77
C VAL A 376 1.39 -27.47 -7.67
N TRP A 377 0.76 -28.27 -6.80
CA TRP A 377 1.45 -29.02 -5.76
C TRP A 377 2.53 -29.97 -6.31
N GLN A 378 2.22 -30.73 -7.37
CA GLN A 378 3.22 -31.59 -8.02
C GLN A 378 4.42 -30.80 -8.55
N ILE A 379 4.18 -29.62 -9.15
CA ILE A 379 5.23 -28.76 -9.66
C ILE A 379 6.05 -28.14 -8.51
N LEU A 380 5.38 -27.67 -7.46
CA LEU A 380 6.04 -27.14 -6.25
C LEU A 380 6.95 -28.18 -5.58
N THR A 381 6.49 -29.43 -5.51
CA THR A 381 7.26 -30.54 -4.94
C THR A 381 8.54 -30.77 -5.74
N GLU A 382 8.47 -30.75 -7.06
CA GLU A 382 9.65 -30.90 -7.92
C GLU A 382 10.57 -29.69 -7.84
N ILE A 383 10.04 -28.46 -7.81
CA ILE A 383 10.83 -27.23 -7.57
C ILE A 383 11.58 -27.35 -6.24
N SER A 384 10.86 -27.71 -5.18
CA SER A 384 11.44 -27.85 -3.85
C SER A 384 12.54 -28.92 -3.80
N HIS A 385 12.30 -30.08 -4.41
CA HIS A 385 13.29 -31.17 -4.48
C HIS A 385 14.59 -30.71 -5.18
N ARG A 386 14.47 -30.09 -6.36
CA ARG A 386 15.64 -29.63 -7.12
C ARG A 386 16.36 -28.50 -6.38
N TYR A 387 15.63 -27.59 -5.74
CA TYR A 387 16.25 -26.50 -4.99
C TYR A 387 16.95 -27.01 -3.73
N GLN A 388 16.34 -27.95 -3.00
CA GLN A 388 16.99 -28.61 -1.86
C GLN A 388 18.31 -29.30 -2.26
N LYS A 389 18.32 -30.03 -3.38
CA LYS A 389 19.52 -30.66 -3.90
C LYS A 389 20.62 -29.64 -4.20
N LYS A 390 20.28 -28.52 -4.82
CA LYS A 390 21.22 -27.41 -5.08
C LYS A 390 21.80 -26.85 -3.79
N ILE A 391 20.97 -26.66 -2.75
CA ILE A 391 21.41 -26.19 -1.43
C ILE A 391 22.35 -27.22 -0.77
N GLU A 392 21.97 -28.50 -0.79
CA GLU A 392 22.73 -29.59 -0.21
C GLU A 392 24.14 -29.71 -0.86
N GLU A 393 24.20 -29.63 -2.18
CA GLU A 393 25.44 -29.62 -2.93
C GLU A 393 26.31 -28.40 -2.57
N TYR A 394 25.75 -27.21 -2.47
CA TYR A 394 26.47 -25.98 -2.17
C TYR A 394 27.00 -25.96 -0.71
N TYR A 395 26.16 -26.39 0.24
CA TYR A 395 26.49 -26.39 1.66
C TYR A 395 27.01 -27.75 2.19
N HIS A 396 27.42 -28.64 1.28
CA HIS A 396 28.08 -29.90 1.63
C HIS A 396 27.30 -30.79 2.60
N GLY A 397 25.96 -30.84 2.45
CA GLY A 397 25.07 -31.67 3.25
C GLY A 397 24.65 -31.06 4.60
N ASP A 398 24.78 -29.75 4.80
CA ASP A 398 24.26 -29.05 5.97
C ASP A 398 22.72 -29.01 5.96
N MET A 399 22.12 -30.01 6.60
CA MET A 399 20.66 -30.18 6.62
C MET A 399 19.91 -29.08 7.39
N GLU A 400 20.57 -28.34 8.29
CA GLU A 400 19.95 -27.19 8.96
C GLU A 400 19.74 -26.05 7.97
N LYS A 401 20.74 -25.75 7.14
CA LYS A 401 20.62 -24.76 6.05
C LYS A 401 19.62 -25.21 4.99
N VAL A 402 19.64 -26.49 4.60
CA VAL A 402 18.61 -27.05 3.70
C VAL A 402 17.22 -26.79 4.26
N GLY A 403 16.99 -27.09 5.54
CA GLY A 403 15.71 -26.89 6.20
C GLY A 403 15.28 -25.41 6.26
N ARG A 404 16.22 -24.46 6.48
CA ARG A 404 15.90 -23.02 6.47
C ARG A 404 15.56 -22.48 5.10
N MET A 405 16.26 -22.94 4.06
CA MET A 405 16.15 -22.43 2.69
C MET A 405 15.11 -23.15 1.84
N ALA A 406 14.70 -24.36 2.22
CA ALA A 406 13.75 -25.17 1.46
C ALA A 406 12.41 -24.48 1.21
N VAL A 407 11.84 -24.68 0.02
CA VAL A 407 10.51 -24.20 -0.34
C VAL A 407 9.45 -24.98 0.44
N ILE A 408 9.58 -26.29 0.50
CA ILE A 408 8.71 -27.17 1.30
C ILE A 408 9.56 -27.82 2.38
N TRP A 409 9.16 -27.65 3.65
CA TRP A 409 9.85 -28.25 4.78
C TRP A 409 8.89 -28.40 5.96
N ASP A 410 8.94 -29.55 6.63
CA ASP A 410 8.15 -29.83 7.83
C ASP A 410 6.65 -29.58 7.65
N GLY A 411 6.09 -30.04 6.53
CA GLY A 411 4.67 -29.91 6.22
C GLY A 411 4.19 -28.51 5.84
N ALA A 412 5.11 -27.56 5.60
CA ALA A 412 4.83 -26.18 5.29
C ALA A 412 5.46 -25.73 3.97
N VAL A 413 4.75 -24.89 3.23
CA VAL A 413 5.20 -24.22 2.01
C VAL A 413 5.60 -22.78 2.36
N ARG A 414 6.85 -22.42 2.15
CA ARG A 414 7.43 -21.10 2.46
C ARG A 414 7.52 -20.26 1.20
N MET A 415 6.63 -19.28 1.09
CA MET A 415 6.45 -18.53 -0.15
C MET A 415 7.64 -17.65 -0.50
N ALA A 416 8.30 -17.03 0.48
CA ALA A 416 9.50 -16.24 0.23
C ALA A 416 10.64 -17.10 -0.35
N ASN A 417 10.82 -18.32 0.16
CA ASN A 417 11.82 -19.25 -0.37
C ASN A 417 11.51 -19.67 -1.82
N LEU A 418 10.21 -19.85 -2.14
CA LEU A 418 9.77 -20.07 -3.53
C LEU A 418 10.15 -18.89 -4.44
N CYS A 419 9.89 -17.67 -3.98
CA CYS A 419 10.22 -16.45 -4.74
C CYS A 419 11.73 -16.31 -4.99
N ILE A 420 12.56 -16.66 -3.99
CA ILE A 420 14.02 -16.63 -4.13
C ILE A 420 14.50 -17.74 -5.08
N ALA A 421 13.97 -18.96 -4.96
CA ALA A 421 14.33 -20.07 -5.82
C ALA A 421 14.01 -19.79 -7.30
N GLY A 422 12.81 -19.26 -7.58
CA GLY A 422 12.29 -19.08 -8.93
C GLY A 422 12.43 -17.67 -9.52
N GLY A 423 12.98 -16.70 -8.77
CA GLY A 423 13.14 -15.32 -9.20
C GLY A 423 14.54 -15.03 -9.76
N MET A 424 14.63 -14.12 -10.74
CA MET A 424 15.90 -13.58 -11.24
C MET A 424 16.51 -12.54 -10.31
N ALA A 425 15.69 -11.85 -9.53
CA ALA A 425 16.12 -10.83 -8.58
C ALA A 425 15.17 -10.79 -7.36
N VAL A 426 15.73 -10.43 -6.22
CA VAL A 426 15.06 -10.18 -4.95
C VAL A 426 15.48 -8.80 -4.48
N ASN A 427 14.56 -7.88 -4.28
CA ASN A 427 14.93 -6.58 -3.75
C ASN A 427 14.23 -6.24 -2.43
N GLY A 428 14.97 -5.55 -1.58
CA GLY A 428 14.43 -4.79 -0.47
C GLY A 428 13.96 -3.41 -0.92
N VAL A 429 13.29 -2.68 -0.02
CA VAL A 429 12.56 -1.43 -0.31
C VAL A 429 13.13 -0.20 0.42
N SER A 430 14.23 -0.36 1.11
CA SER A 430 15.11 0.68 1.66
C SER A 430 16.52 0.10 1.83
N ALA A 431 17.52 0.97 1.99
CA ALA A 431 18.91 0.54 2.19
C ALA A 431 19.05 -0.37 3.42
N LEU A 432 18.51 0.07 4.57
CA LEU A 432 18.52 -0.72 5.81
C LEU A 432 17.78 -2.06 5.64
N HIS A 433 16.61 -2.06 5.03
CA HIS A 433 15.85 -3.28 4.77
C HIS A 433 16.66 -4.28 3.94
N SER A 434 17.26 -3.81 2.84
CA SER A 434 18.07 -4.65 1.95
C SER A 434 19.29 -5.22 2.67
N GLU A 435 19.87 -4.47 3.61
CA GLU A 435 20.96 -4.95 4.46
C GLU A 435 20.48 -6.05 5.42
N ILE A 436 19.34 -5.85 6.08
CA ILE A 436 18.73 -6.85 6.99
C ILE A 436 18.40 -8.14 6.22
N LEU A 437 17.83 -8.03 5.01
CA LEU A 437 17.57 -9.21 4.17
C LEU A 437 18.83 -10.01 3.88
N ARG A 438 19.94 -9.35 3.56
CA ARG A 438 21.22 -9.99 3.23
C ARG A 438 21.93 -10.58 4.45
N LYS A 439 21.89 -9.88 5.59
CA LYS A 439 22.65 -10.26 6.79
C LYS A 439 21.91 -11.24 7.70
N ASP A 440 20.57 -11.13 7.74
CA ASP A 440 19.75 -11.85 8.70
C ASP A 440 18.71 -12.75 8.02
N VAL A 441 17.68 -12.16 7.37
CA VAL A 441 16.47 -12.89 6.96
C VAL A 441 16.75 -13.94 5.90
N PHE A 442 17.54 -13.61 4.88
CA PHE A 442 17.91 -14.47 3.75
C PHE A 442 19.43 -14.64 3.61
N HIS A 443 20.14 -14.62 4.74
CA HIS A 443 21.59 -14.68 4.76
C HIS A 443 22.14 -15.86 3.94
N ASP A 444 21.66 -17.07 4.21
CA ASP A 444 22.17 -18.28 3.55
C ASP A 444 21.89 -18.26 2.03
N GLN A 445 20.70 -17.78 1.62
CA GLN A 445 20.38 -17.62 0.20
C GLN A 445 21.28 -16.57 -0.47
N CYS A 446 21.51 -15.45 0.24
CA CYS A 446 22.38 -14.39 -0.25
C CYS A 446 23.83 -14.84 -0.42
N VAL A 447 24.34 -15.66 0.49
CA VAL A 447 25.69 -16.27 0.34
C VAL A 447 25.75 -17.17 -0.87
N MET A 448 24.70 -17.96 -1.14
CA MET A 448 24.66 -18.87 -2.27
C MET A 448 24.47 -18.14 -3.62
N GLU A 449 23.65 -17.08 -3.65
CA GLU A 449 23.26 -16.35 -4.87
C GLU A 449 23.30 -14.81 -4.64
N PRO A 450 24.47 -14.22 -4.36
CA PRO A 450 24.58 -12.82 -3.95
C PRO A 450 24.07 -11.83 -4.99
N ASP A 451 24.22 -12.13 -6.26
CA ASP A 451 23.84 -11.25 -7.38
C ASP A 451 22.32 -11.06 -7.52
N LYS A 452 21.53 -11.96 -6.95
CA LYS A 452 20.08 -11.83 -6.93
C LYS A 452 19.58 -10.70 -6.03
N PHE A 453 20.32 -10.38 -4.94
CA PHE A 453 19.85 -9.46 -3.91
C PHE A 453 20.17 -8.00 -4.25
N LYS A 454 19.14 -7.22 -4.49
CA LYS A 454 19.20 -5.80 -4.89
C LYS A 454 18.57 -4.89 -3.84
N ASN A 455 18.77 -3.59 -4.00
CA ASN A 455 18.00 -2.57 -3.31
C ASN A 455 17.32 -1.67 -4.34
N VAL A 456 16.03 -1.43 -4.14
CA VAL A 456 15.32 -0.32 -4.79
C VAL A 456 14.52 0.38 -3.70
N THR A 457 15.02 1.51 -3.23
CA THR A 457 14.34 2.31 -2.22
C THR A 457 13.00 2.79 -2.75
N ASN A 458 11.94 2.63 -1.95
CA ASN A 458 10.60 3.05 -2.31
C ASN A 458 10.54 4.54 -2.68
N GLY A 459 9.51 4.90 -3.43
CA GLY A 459 9.17 6.26 -3.76
C GLY A 459 7.67 6.45 -3.87
N VAL A 460 7.25 7.71 -3.94
CA VAL A 460 5.85 8.10 -4.07
C VAL A 460 5.67 9.04 -5.26
N ASP A 461 4.50 9.05 -5.86
CA ASP A 461 4.12 9.94 -6.95
C ASP A 461 4.08 11.40 -6.44
N HIS A 462 5.17 12.13 -6.66
CA HIS A 462 5.31 13.51 -6.20
C HIS A 462 4.33 14.47 -6.88
N ARG A 463 3.86 14.17 -8.09
CA ARG A 463 2.82 14.96 -8.76
C ARG A 463 1.52 14.92 -7.97
N ARG A 464 1.06 13.72 -7.58
CA ARG A 464 -0.11 13.59 -6.72
C ARG A 464 0.13 14.16 -5.33
N TRP A 465 1.25 13.78 -4.69
CA TRP A 465 1.51 14.07 -3.27
C TRP A 465 2.08 15.46 -2.99
N ILE A 466 2.39 16.26 -4.01
CA ILE A 466 2.74 17.68 -3.90
C ILE A 466 1.76 18.52 -4.74
N SER A 467 1.91 18.47 -6.06
CA SER A 467 1.27 19.40 -6.97
C SER A 467 -0.26 19.36 -6.91
N GLN A 468 -0.85 18.16 -6.95
CA GLN A 468 -2.32 18.02 -6.94
C GLN A 468 -2.93 18.33 -5.58
N ILE A 469 -2.34 17.83 -4.49
CA ILE A 469 -2.95 17.97 -3.16
C ILE A 469 -2.58 19.26 -2.44
N ASN A 470 -1.53 19.95 -2.88
CA ASN A 470 -1.01 21.16 -2.25
C ASN A 470 -0.71 22.25 -3.31
N PRO A 471 -1.75 22.78 -3.99
CA PRO A 471 -1.55 23.73 -5.10
C PRO A 471 -0.84 25.03 -4.70
N ARG A 472 -0.91 25.42 -3.42
CA ARG A 472 -0.14 26.58 -2.92
C ARG A 472 1.36 26.30 -2.84
N LEU A 473 1.73 25.06 -2.46
CA LEU A 473 3.13 24.63 -2.47
C LEU A 473 3.62 24.44 -3.90
N ASP A 474 2.80 23.87 -4.79
CA ASP A 474 3.09 23.78 -6.22
C ASP A 474 3.40 25.14 -6.83
N ALA A 475 2.58 26.17 -6.53
CA ALA A 475 2.84 27.52 -6.99
C ALA A 475 4.17 28.08 -6.45
N LEU A 476 4.50 27.86 -5.18
CA LEU A 476 5.79 28.26 -4.61
C LEU A 476 6.96 27.56 -5.32
N LEU A 477 6.85 26.26 -5.58
CA LEU A 477 7.89 25.50 -6.29
C LEU A 477 8.06 26.00 -7.74
N LYS A 478 6.97 26.25 -8.45
CA LYS A 478 7.01 26.81 -9.81
C LYS A 478 7.70 28.20 -9.84
N ASP A 479 7.40 29.06 -8.85
CA ASP A 479 8.00 30.38 -8.74
C ASP A 479 9.51 30.33 -8.40
N THR A 480 9.98 29.33 -7.69
CA THR A 480 11.35 29.26 -7.14
C THR A 480 12.29 28.33 -7.92
N VAL A 481 11.82 27.14 -8.32
CA VAL A 481 12.62 26.12 -9.02
C VAL A 481 12.13 25.84 -10.44
N GLY A 482 10.93 26.32 -10.81
CA GLY A 482 10.33 26.12 -12.12
C GLY A 482 9.47 24.84 -12.20
N GLU A 483 8.77 24.66 -13.31
CA GLU A 483 7.86 23.53 -13.53
C GLU A 483 8.57 22.18 -13.75
N GLY A 484 9.88 22.21 -14.06
CA GLY A 484 10.65 21.01 -14.38
C GLY A 484 10.68 19.98 -13.25
N TYR A 485 10.41 20.35 -11.99
CA TYR A 485 10.34 19.40 -10.88
C TYR A 485 9.21 18.35 -11.05
N LEU A 486 8.20 18.62 -11.87
CA LEU A 486 7.09 17.70 -12.12
C LEU A 486 7.53 16.44 -12.91
N THR A 487 8.60 16.57 -13.70
CA THR A 487 9.19 15.45 -14.45
C THR A 487 10.58 15.06 -13.92
N HIS A 488 11.25 15.94 -13.20
CA HIS A 488 12.60 15.78 -12.65
C HIS A 488 12.59 16.24 -11.19
N ALA A 489 12.10 15.40 -10.30
CA ALA A 489 11.88 15.71 -8.89
C ALA A 489 13.15 16.14 -8.14
N ASP A 490 14.34 15.76 -8.61
CA ASP A 490 15.64 16.21 -8.09
C ASP A 490 15.84 17.73 -8.19
N GLN A 491 15.15 18.40 -9.13
CA GLN A 491 15.16 19.86 -9.24
C GLN A 491 14.58 20.57 -8.01
N MET A 492 13.76 19.91 -7.20
CA MET A 492 13.28 20.48 -5.93
C MET A 492 14.43 20.90 -5.01
N LYS A 493 15.60 20.26 -5.10
CA LYS A 493 16.79 20.64 -4.35
C LYS A 493 17.17 22.11 -4.58
N GLY A 494 16.82 22.68 -5.72
CA GLY A 494 17.03 24.11 -6.01
C GLY A 494 16.34 25.06 -5.02
N LEU A 495 15.32 24.59 -4.28
CA LEU A 495 14.64 25.36 -3.25
C LEU A 495 15.57 25.73 -2.08
N GLU A 496 16.64 24.97 -1.81
CA GLU A 496 17.62 25.26 -0.75
C GLU A 496 18.23 26.67 -0.86
N ARG A 497 18.32 27.26 -2.06
CA ARG A 497 18.84 28.62 -2.29
C ARG A 497 18.01 29.68 -1.58
N TRP A 498 16.79 29.34 -1.19
CA TRP A 498 15.82 30.23 -0.55
C TRP A 498 15.67 29.96 0.95
N ALA A 499 16.54 29.10 1.52
CA ALA A 499 16.45 28.70 2.92
C ALA A 499 16.61 29.83 3.94
N ASP A 500 17.25 30.96 3.53
CA ASP A 500 17.43 32.14 4.36
C ASP A 500 16.61 33.34 3.84
N ASP A 501 15.77 33.12 2.80
CA ASP A 501 14.90 34.17 2.27
C ASP A 501 13.65 34.33 3.12
N ARG A 502 13.51 35.50 3.76
CA ARG A 502 12.45 35.77 4.71
C ARG A 502 11.03 35.67 4.10
N GLU A 503 10.90 36.11 2.84
CA GLU A 503 9.60 36.13 2.16
C GLU A 503 9.16 34.70 1.83
N VAL A 504 10.07 33.89 1.31
CA VAL A 504 9.81 32.47 1.01
C VAL A 504 9.49 31.69 2.29
N LEU A 505 10.23 31.93 3.38
CA LEU A 505 9.94 31.28 4.68
C LEU A 505 8.57 31.69 5.23
N LEU A 506 8.16 32.93 5.10
CA LEU A 506 6.81 33.37 5.47
C LEU A 506 5.74 32.71 4.61
N ARG A 507 5.95 32.56 3.29
CA ARG A 507 5.03 31.83 2.41
C ARG A 507 4.88 30.38 2.83
N ILE A 508 5.95 29.68 3.22
CA ILE A 508 5.88 28.29 3.74
C ILE A 508 4.93 28.22 4.94
N GLY A 509 5.10 29.12 5.92
CA GLY A 509 4.21 29.17 7.09
C GLY A 509 2.75 29.48 6.73
N GLN A 510 2.51 30.42 5.81
CA GLN A 510 1.16 30.77 5.34
C GLN A 510 0.49 29.61 4.59
N ILE A 511 1.24 28.89 3.75
CA ILE A 511 0.75 27.70 3.05
C ILE A 511 0.32 26.63 4.08
N LYS A 512 1.14 26.36 5.08
CA LYS A 512 0.83 25.42 6.16
C LYS A 512 -0.44 25.83 6.91
N LYS A 513 -0.54 27.08 7.34
CA LYS A 513 -1.72 27.61 8.05
C LYS A 513 -3.01 27.44 7.24
N ALA A 514 -2.97 27.82 5.95
CA ALA A 514 -4.14 27.70 5.08
C ALA A 514 -4.55 26.22 4.86
N ASN A 515 -3.60 25.31 4.78
CA ASN A 515 -3.88 23.87 4.67
C ASN A 515 -4.51 23.32 5.97
N LYS A 516 -4.03 23.76 7.14
CA LYS A 516 -4.61 23.41 8.45
C LYS A 516 -6.08 23.87 8.55
N GLU A 517 -6.36 25.10 8.14
CA GLU A 517 -7.73 25.64 8.14
C GLU A 517 -8.66 24.86 7.20
N ASN A 518 -8.18 24.48 6.01
CA ASN A 518 -8.94 23.67 5.07
C ASN A 518 -9.20 22.27 5.64
N PHE A 519 -8.20 21.64 6.22
CA PHE A 519 -8.33 20.33 6.85
C PHE A 519 -9.27 20.37 8.05
N ALA A 520 -9.18 21.37 8.91
CA ALA A 520 -10.07 21.55 10.06
C ALA A 520 -11.55 21.67 9.62
N LYS A 521 -11.82 22.45 8.56
CA LYS A 521 -13.18 22.56 7.98
C LYS A 521 -13.66 21.23 7.43
N TRP A 522 -12.77 20.47 6.80
CA TRP A 522 -13.09 19.15 6.25
C TRP A 522 -13.41 18.14 7.36
N VAL A 523 -12.57 18.06 8.42
CA VAL A 523 -12.80 17.19 9.59
C VAL A 523 -14.12 17.52 10.27
N PHE A 524 -14.41 18.82 10.46
CA PHE A 524 -15.69 19.24 11.04
C PHE A 524 -16.88 18.73 10.23
N ARG A 525 -16.83 18.83 8.89
CA ARG A 525 -17.90 18.31 8.02
C ARG A 525 -18.04 16.80 8.07
N GLN A 526 -16.93 16.07 8.19
CA GLN A 526 -16.93 14.59 8.15
C GLN A 526 -17.34 13.96 9.48
N GLN A 527 -16.86 14.47 10.61
CA GLN A 527 -17.05 13.84 11.93
C GLN A 527 -17.37 14.83 13.07
N GLY A 528 -17.63 16.09 12.78
CA GLY A 528 -18.05 17.10 13.76
C GLY A 528 -16.93 17.57 14.71
N ALA A 529 -15.69 17.11 14.56
CA ALA A 529 -14.58 17.48 15.42
C ALA A 529 -14.06 18.88 15.07
N VAL A 530 -13.92 19.74 16.08
CA VAL A 530 -13.35 21.09 15.95
C VAL A 530 -11.87 21.03 16.28
N LEU A 531 -11.01 21.39 15.32
CA LEU A 531 -9.56 21.41 15.49
C LEU A 531 -9.06 22.83 15.78
N ASN A 532 -8.17 22.95 16.77
CA ASN A 532 -7.43 24.20 17.01
C ASN A 532 -6.32 24.37 15.97
N THR A 533 -6.52 25.21 14.97
CA THR A 533 -5.55 25.44 13.89
C THR A 533 -4.30 26.24 14.32
N ASP A 534 -4.25 26.76 15.54
CA ASP A 534 -3.06 27.39 16.13
C ASP A 534 -2.18 26.38 16.89
N ALA A 535 -2.71 25.18 17.19
CA ALA A 535 -1.95 24.09 17.80
C ALA A 535 -1.04 23.41 16.78
N ILE A 536 0.04 22.77 17.25
CA ILE A 536 0.84 21.85 16.42
C ILE A 536 -0.05 20.70 15.96
N PHE A 537 -0.11 20.41 14.66
CA PHE A 537 -0.72 19.19 14.15
C PHE A 537 0.32 18.08 14.08
N ASP A 538 0.28 17.24 15.12
CA ASP A 538 1.13 16.07 15.29
C ASP A 538 0.39 14.81 14.83
N VAL A 539 0.94 14.13 13.82
CA VAL A 539 0.18 13.17 13.02
C VAL A 539 0.81 11.81 13.01
N GLN A 540 0.03 10.79 13.43
CA GLN A 540 0.36 9.39 13.28
C GLN A 540 -0.74 8.65 12.52
N VAL A 541 -0.62 8.60 11.18
CA VAL A 541 -1.60 7.95 10.31
C VAL A 541 -0.95 6.83 9.53
N LYS A 542 -1.29 5.62 9.92
CA LYS A 542 -0.78 4.36 9.35
C LYS A 542 -1.62 3.20 9.87
N ARG A 543 -1.57 2.03 9.20
CA ARG A 543 -2.19 0.80 9.69
C ARG A 543 -1.80 0.57 11.15
N LEU A 544 -2.74 0.20 12.00
CA LEU A 544 -2.42 -0.09 13.39
C LEU A 544 -1.72 -1.44 13.53
N HIS A 545 -0.53 -1.40 14.09
CA HIS A 545 0.25 -2.57 14.42
C HIS A 545 1.18 -2.25 15.60
N GLU A 546 1.42 -3.21 16.49
CA GLU A 546 2.20 -2.99 17.71
C GLU A 546 3.62 -2.47 17.43
N TYR A 547 4.31 -2.95 16.37
CA TYR A 547 5.66 -2.49 16.02
C TYR A 547 5.72 -1.03 15.55
N LYS A 548 4.59 -0.46 15.06
CA LYS A 548 4.47 0.97 14.68
C LYS A 548 4.31 1.88 15.89
N ARG A 549 4.09 1.31 17.04
CA ARG A 549 4.11 1.91 18.38
C ARG A 549 3.14 3.07 18.61
N GLN A 550 1.93 3.00 18.01
CA GLN A 550 0.86 3.96 18.35
C GLN A 550 0.58 3.97 19.86
N LEU A 551 0.76 2.82 20.54
CA LEU A 551 0.67 2.74 21.99
C LEU A 551 1.73 3.62 22.68
N MET A 552 2.95 3.71 22.16
CA MET A 552 3.99 4.58 22.76
C MET A 552 3.60 6.06 22.66
N ASN A 553 3.03 6.48 21.54
CA ASN A 553 2.50 7.84 21.38
C ASN A 553 1.34 8.09 22.37
N ALA A 554 0.41 7.14 22.55
CA ALA A 554 -0.66 7.25 23.54
C ALA A 554 -0.09 7.36 24.98
N LEU A 555 0.95 6.60 25.33
CA LEU A 555 1.64 6.71 26.63
C LEU A 555 2.29 8.09 26.82
N HIS A 556 2.87 8.66 25.77
CA HIS A 556 3.41 10.02 25.82
C HIS A 556 2.30 11.07 26.02
N ILE A 557 1.16 10.91 25.40
CA ILE A 557 0.01 11.80 25.61
C ILE A 557 -0.51 11.70 27.06
N ILE A 558 -0.54 10.50 27.62
CA ILE A 558 -0.87 10.30 29.06
C ILE A 558 0.12 11.08 29.95
N TYR A 559 1.42 11.03 29.62
CA TYR A 559 2.44 11.79 30.33
C TYR A 559 2.18 13.30 30.28
N LEU A 560 1.92 13.86 29.10
CA LEU A 560 1.59 15.28 28.92
C LEU A 560 0.33 15.68 29.69
N TYR A 561 -0.69 14.85 29.64
CA TYR A 561 -1.93 15.05 30.38
C TYR A 561 -1.70 15.06 31.89
N GLN A 562 -0.91 14.13 32.43
CA GLN A 562 -0.57 14.08 33.84
C GLN A 562 0.22 15.33 34.29
N GLN A 563 1.14 15.84 33.47
CA GLN A 563 1.86 17.10 33.75
C GLN A 563 0.92 18.29 33.83
N LEU A 564 -0.03 18.41 32.88
CA LEU A 564 -1.02 19.48 32.89
C LEU A 564 -1.97 19.42 34.10
N ARG A 565 -2.28 18.21 34.59
CA ARG A 565 -3.08 18.01 35.78
C ARG A 565 -2.30 18.36 37.05
N ASP A 566 -1.00 18.08 37.12
CA ASP A 566 -0.14 18.40 38.24
C ASP A 566 0.16 19.90 38.35
N ASP A 567 0.37 20.57 37.20
CA ASP A 567 0.56 22.03 37.13
C ASP A 567 -0.34 22.65 36.02
N PRO A 568 -1.58 23.00 36.36
CA PRO A 568 -2.52 23.61 35.44
C PRO A 568 -2.05 24.95 34.83
N ASN A 569 -1.04 25.60 35.44
CA ASN A 569 -0.54 26.90 34.99
C ASN A 569 0.79 26.81 34.23
N MET A 570 1.34 25.61 34.06
CA MET A 570 2.59 25.45 33.28
C MET A 570 2.45 26.04 31.85
N ALA A 571 3.54 26.58 31.34
CA ALA A 571 3.62 27.00 29.94
C ALA A 571 3.53 25.76 29.04
N PHE A 572 2.58 25.77 28.11
CA PHE A 572 2.33 24.63 27.21
C PHE A 572 2.02 25.16 25.80
N THR A 573 2.77 24.68 24.83
CA THR A 573 2.50 24.98 23.42
C THR A 573 1.26 24.21 22.97
N PRO A 574 0.23 24.86 22.43
CA PRO A 574 -0.98 24.14 21.97
C PRO A 574 -0.63 22.99 21.03
N HIS A 575 -1.18 21.79 21.28
CA HIS A 575 -0.82 20.56 20.61
C HIS A 575 -2.07 19.72 20.31
N THR A 576 -2.23 19.32 19.07
CA THR A 576 -3.31 18.43 18.61
C THR A 576 -2.71 17.16 18.02
N PHE A 577 -2.88 16.05 18.73
CA PHE A 577 -2.49 14.73 18.24
C PHE A 577 -3.58 14.15 17.34
N LEU A 578 -3.21 13.83 16.10
CA LEU A 578 -4.11 13.30 15.08
C LEU A 578 -3.74 11.85 14.76
N PHE A 579 -4.61 10.92 15.13
CA PHE A 579 -4.46 9.51 14.79
C PHE A 579 -5.39 9.12 13.65
N GLY A 580 -4.93 8.24 12.78
CA GLY A 580 -5.76 7.60 11.77
C GLY A 580 -5.21 6.20 11.48
N ALA A 581 -6.00 5.18 11.79
CA ALA A 581 -5.53 3.80 11.71
C ALA A 581 -6.68 2.83 11.55
N LYS A 582 -6.51 1.84 10.68
CA LYS A 582 -7.38 0.65 10.63
C LYS A 582 -6.62 -0.53 11.21
N ALA A 583 -7.26 -1.26 12.13
CA ALA A 583 -6.77 -2.54 12.62
C ALA A 583 -7.32 -3.68 11.76
N ALA A 584 -6.55 -4.74 11.53
CA ALA A 584 -7.08 -5.95 10.91
C ALA A 584 -8.23 -6.51 11.77
N PRO A 585 -9.32 -7.03 11.17
CA PRO A 585 -10.52 -7.45 11.92
C PRO A 585 -10.24 -8.42 13.07
N GLY A 586 -9.37 -9.41 12.87
CA GLY A 586 -8.97 -10.40 13.89
C GLY A 586 -7.86 -9.94 14.84
N TYR A 587 -7.31 -8.72 14.71
CA TYR A 587 -6.21 -8.24 15.55
C TYR A 587 -6.71 -7.54 16.82
N ALA A 588 -7.07 -8.33 17.83
CA ALA A 588 -7.70 -7.84 19.06
C ALA A 588 -6.89 -6.76 19.78
N VAL A 589 -5.57 -6.94 19.92
CA VAL A 589 -4.69 -5.96 20.60
C VAL A 589 -4.67 -4.62 19.85
N ALA A 590 -4.63 -4.64 18.53
CA ALA A 590 -4.69 -3.44 17.71
C ALA A 590 -6.02 -2.69 17.90
N LYS A 591 -7.15 -3.40 17.90
CA LYS A 591 -8.47 -2.82 18.20
C LYS A 591 -8.52 -2.23 19.61
N ARG A 592 -7.87 -2.90 20.57
CA ARG A 592 -7.78 -2.42 21.95
C ARG A 592 -7.00 -1.11 22.07
N ILE A 593 -5.93 -0.95 21.26
CA ILE A 593 -5.16 0.31 21.20
C ILE A 593 -6.01 1.43 20.57
N ILE A 594 -6.81 1.15 19.55
CA ILE A 594 -7.76 2.14 19.00
C ILE A 594 -8.74 2.61 20.08
N HIS A 595 -9.29 1.68 20.86
CA HIS A 595 -10.19 2.00 21.94
C HIS A 595 -9.50 2.89 23.00
N LEU A 596 -8.28 2.54 23.42
CA LEU A 596 -7.48 3.35 24.34
C LEU A 596 -7.31 4.79 23.85
N ILE A 597 -6.95 4.98 22.57
CA ILE A 597 -6.77 6.32 21.99
C ILE A 597 -8.07 7.13 22.04
N ASN A 598 -9.22 6.49 21.78
CA ASN A 598 -10.52 7.16 21.85
C ASN A 598 -10.93 7.48 23.28
N SER A 599 -10.69 6.59 24.27
CA SER A 599 -10.94 6.87 25.70
C SER A 599 -10.08 8.03 26.20
N LEU A 600 -8.81 8.06 25.78
CA LEU A 600 -7.89 9.15 26.09
C LEU A 600 -8.34 10.47 25.46
N ALA A 601 -8.80 10.42 24.20
CA ALA A 601 -9.35 11.58 23.50
C ALA A 601 -10.59 12.13 24.23
N ASP A 602 -11.52 11.27 24.62
CA ASP A 602 -12.72 11.68 25.36
C ASP A 602 -12.37 12.35 26.69
N GLN A 603 -11.48 11.76 27.44
CA GLN A 603 -11.04 12.33 28.72
C GLN A 603 -10.34 13.68 28.56
N ILE A 604 -9.36 13.80 27.66
CA ILE A 604 -8.57 15.02 27.47
C ILE A 604 -9.42 16.16 26.89
N ASN A 605 -10.20 15.88 25.86
CA ASN A 605 -10.95 16.90 25.14
C ASN A 605 -12.11 17.48 25.99
N ASN A 606 -12.54 16.76 27.03
CA ASN A 606 -13.57 17.22 27.99
C ASN A 606 -12.97 17.79 29.29
N ASP A 607 -11.64 17.73 29.50
CA ASP A 607 -11.02 18.31 30.71
C ASP A 607 -10.74 19.81 30.50
N PRO A 608 -11.31 20.71 31.32
CA PRO A 608 -11.06 22.15 31.23
C PRO A 608 -9.59 22.56 31.31
N VAL A 609 -8.74 21.78 31.97
CA VAL A 609 -7.28 22.04 32.07
C VAL A 609 -6.60 21.89 30.71
N CYS A 610 -7.12 21.05 29.85
CA CYS A 610 -6.59 20.77 28.51
C CYS A 610 -7.15 21.71 27.44
N LYS A 611 -8.20 22.46 27.73
CA LYS A 611 -8.87 23.32 26.76
C LYS A 611 -7.89 24.26 26.06
N ASP A 612 -7.93 24.28 24.71
CA ASP A 612 -7.06 25.08 23.83
C ASP A 612 -5.55 24.78 23.96
N ARG A 613 -5.18 23.75 24.71
CA ARG A 613 -3.78 23.35 24.99
C ARG A 613 -3.44 21.98 24.45
N LEU A 614 -4.17 20.96 24.87
CA LEU A 614 -3.94 19.57 24.48
C LEU A 614 -5.22 18.97 23.92
N GLN A 615 -5.17 18.44 22.71
CA GLN A 615 -6.29 17.81 22.03
C GLN A 615 -5.85 16.50 21.40
N VAL A 616 -6.71 15.49 21.43
CA VAL A 616 -6.50 14.20 20.76
C VAL A 616 -7.69 13.91 19.86
N VAL A 617 -7.46 13.59 18.60
CA VAL A 617 -8.52 13.27 17.63
C VAL A 617 -8.16 12.01 16.87
N PHE A 618 -9.06 11.03 16.91
CA PHE A 618 -9.00 9.85 16.06
C PHE A 618 -9.78 10.10 14.77
N LEU A 619 -9.09 10.08 13.64
CA LEU A 619 -9.65 10.28 12.31
C LEU A 619 -10.26 8.97 11.82
N GLU A 620 -11.60 8.92 11.78
CA GLU A 620 -12.35 7.73 11.37
C GLU A 620 -12.17 7.41 9.88
N ASN A 621 -11.97 6.13 9.58
CA ASN A 621 -11.87 5.63 8.22
C ASN A 621 -10.74 6.28 7.38
N TYR A 622 -9.52 6.28 7.94
CA TYR A 622 -8.34 6.78 7.23
C TYR A 622 -8.20 6.12 5.85
N ARG A 623 -8.07 6.93 4.81
CA ARG A 623 -8.01 6.53 3.41
C ARG A 623 -7.24 7.56 2.58
N VAL A 624 -7.01 7.29 1.28
CA VAL A 624 -6.19 8.17 0.40
C VAL A 624 -6.76 9.58 0.33
N SER A 625 -8.06 9.74 0.10
CA SER A 625 -8.70 11.06 0.01
C SER A 625 -8.58 11.89 1.30
N MET A 626 -8.57 11.24 2.47
CA MET A 626 -8.26 11.90 3.74
C MET A 626 -6.77 12.27 3.84
N ALA A 627 -5.88 11.36 3.45
CA ALA A 627 -4.45 11.60 3.45
C ALA A 627 -4.06 12.81 2.59
N GLU A 628 -4.72 12.98 1.46
CA GLU A 628 -4.53 14.11 0.53
C GLU A 628 -4.84 15.46 1.18
N MET A 629 -5.79 15.52 2.10
CA MET A 629 -6.12 16.72 2.87
C MET A 629 -5.24 16.91 4.10
N LEU A 630 -4.87 15.81 4.76
CA LEU A 630 -4.14 15.82 6.02
C LEU A 630 -2.65 16.11 5.84
N MET A 631 -1.99 15.50 4.86
CA MET A 631 -0.54 15.61 4.72
C MET A 631 -0.05 17.03 4.47
N PRO A 632 -0.69 17.87 3.63
CA PRO A 632 -0.36 19.28 3.52
C PRO A 632 -0.56 20.08 4.81
N ALA A 633 -1.50 19.67 5.66
CA ALA A 633 -1.83 20.34 6.92
C ALA A 633 -0.94 19.95 8.10
N SER A 634 -0.17 18.87 7.98
CA SER A 634 0.62 18.31 9.08
C SER A 634 1.90 19.08 9.31
N GLU A 635 2.24 19.31 10.58
CA GLU A 635 3.51 19.94 10.99
C GLU A 635 4.51 18.91 11.48
N VAL A 636 4.04 17.86 12.15
CA VAL A 636 4.85 16.77 12.68
C VAL A 636 4.36 15.43 12.14
N SER A 637 5.31 14.60 11.76
CA SER A 637 5.10 13.24 11.23
C SER A 637 5.72 12.22 12.18
N GLN A 638 4.89 11.40 12.82
CA GLN A 638 5.30 10.35 13.74
C GLN A 638 5.72 9.08 12.99
N GLN A 639 7.02 8.80 12.97
CA GLN A 639 7.63 7.64 12.31
C GLN A 639 8.45 6.83 13.33
N ILE A 640 7.76 6.36 14.36
CA ILE A 640 8.31 5.87 15.63
C ILE A 640 8.32 4.34 15.75
N SER A 641 8.38 3.60 14.66
CA SER A 641 8.50 2.13 14.69
C SER A 641 9.71 1.66 15.50
N THR A 642 9.64 0.46 16.05
CA THR A 642 10.81 -0.19 16.63
C THR A 642 11.85 -0.39 15.55
N ALA A 643 13.08 0.07 15.77
CA ALA A 643 14.15 0.01 14.76
C ALA A 643 14.39 -1.42 14.26
N GLY A 644 14.52 -1.57 12.95
CA GLY A 644 14.66 -2.86 12.28
C GLY A 644 13.34 -3.60 12.04
N LYS A 645 12.17 -2.95 12.17
CA LYS A 645 10.85 -3.57 11.97
C LYS A 645 10.05 -2.98 10.81
N GLU A 646 10.20 -1.70 10.49
CA GLU A 646 9.58 -1.08 9.31
C GLU A 646 10.51 -1.24 8.10
N ALA A 647 10.10 -1.96 7.07
CA ALA A 647 10.94 -2.19 5.90
C ALA A 647 11.30 -0.89 5.15
N SER A 648 10.37 0.03 5.03
CA SER A 648 10.58 1.33 4.40
C SER A 648 9.72 2.42 5.03
N GLY A 649 8.39 2.24 5.01
CA GLY A 649 7.45 3.32 5.11
C GLY A 649 7.38 4.13 3.80
N THR A 650 6.22 4.71 3.53
CA THR A 650 6.01 5.66 2.43
C THR A 650 5.23 6.90 2.89
N GLY A 651 4.57 6.83 4.04
CA GLY A 651 3.95 7.99 4.67
C GLY A 651 4.98 9.07 5.02
N ASN A 652 6.13 8.66 5.59
CA ASN A 652 7.26 9.54 5.89
C ASN A 652 7.68 10.40 4.68
N MET A 653 7.79 9.80 3.48
CA MET A 653 8.15 10.49 2.25
C MET A 653 7.12 11.57 1.86
N LYS A 654 5.83 11.26 1.96
CA LYS A 654 4.73 12.17 1.64
C LYS A 654 4.67 13.36 2.60
N PHE A 655 4.87 13.10 3.90
CA PHE A 655 4.97 14.15 4.91
C PHE A 655 6.17 15.06 4.67
N MET A 656 7.35 14.48 4.39
CA MET A 656 8.56 15.22 4.04
C MET A 656 8.34 16.13 2.82
N MET A 657 7.71 15.61 1.75
CA MET A 657 7.36 16.37 0.55
C MET A 657 6.43 17.56 0.82
N ASN A 658 5.65 17.51 1.89
CA ASN A 658 4.73 18.57 2.31
C ASN A 658 5.30 19.41 3.47
N GLY A 659 6.58 19.25 3.80
CA GLY A 659 7.28 20.06 4.79
C GLY A 659 6.89 19.76 6.24
N ALA A 660 6.33 18.61 6.52
CA ALA A 660 6.18 18.13 7.89
C ALA A 660 7.52 17.59 8.41
N LEU A 661 7.86 17.91 9.66
CA LEU A 661 9.10 17.45 10.26
C LEU A 661 8.88 16.08 10.93
N THR A 662 9.85 15.19 10.76
CA THR A 662 9.75 13.83 11.29
C THR A 662 10.27 13.75 12.72
N VAL A 663 9.44 13.26 13.64
CA VAL A 663 9.87 12.63 14.90
C VAL A 663 9.93 11.12 14.65
N GLY A 664 11.09 10.51 14.82
CA GLY A 664 11.21 9.12 14.42
C GLY A 664 12.46 8.40 14.91
N THR A 665 12.46 7.10 14.62
CA THR A 665 13.61 6.21 14.83
C THR A 665 14.39 6.02 13.53
N LEU A 666 15.64 5.60 13.62
CA LEU A 666 16.44 5.18 12.46
C LEU A 666 16.00 3.80 11.99
N ASP A 667 14.89 3.77 11.29
CA ASP A 667 14.24 2.58 10.77
C ASP A 667 13.71 2.81 9.33
N GLY A 668 13.72 1.78 8.51
CA GLY A 668 13.26 1.86 7.13
C GLY A 668 13.88 3.02 6.36
N ALA A 669 13.06 3.74 5.60
CA ALA A 669 13.52 4.89 4.81
C ALA A 669 13.84 6.13 5.65
N ASN A 670 13.55 6.15 6.96
CA ASN A 670 14.00 7.25 7.83
C ASN A 670 15.53 7.37 7.86
N VAL A 671 16.25 6.26 7.64
CA VAL A 671 17.72 6.27 7.56
C VAL A 671 18.17 7.12 6.37
N GLU A 672 17.63 6.87 5.20
CA GLU A 672 17.94 7.63 3.97
C GLU A 672 17.40 9.07 4.04
N MET A 673 16.28 9.31 4.74
CA MET A 673 15.82 10.67 5.03
C MET A 673 16.86 11.42 5.89
N HIS A 674 17.37 10.77 6.94
CA HIS A 674 18.39 11.36 7.80
C HIS A 674 19.69 11.63 7.04
N GLU A 675 20.14 10.75 6.17
CA GLU A 675 21.33 10.95 5.34
C GLU A 675 21.26 12.21 4.50
N VAL A 676 20.07 12.59 4.01
CA VAL A 676 19.91 13.81 3.21
C VAL A 676 19.53 15.03 4.05
N LEU A 677 18.88 14.87 5.20
CA LEU A 677 18.39 15.99 6.04
C LEU A 677 19.38 16.43 7.12
N GLY A 678 20.14 15.49 7.70
CA GLY A 678 20.98 15.71 8.87
C GLY A 678 20.17 15.82 10.18
N ASP A 679 20.87 15.88 11.30
CA ASP A 679 20.29 15.93 12.65
C ASP A 679 19.47 17.21 12.91
N GLU A 680 19.79 18.28 12.22
CA GLU A 680 19.16 19.59 12.40
C GLU A 680 17.76 19.69 11.78
N ASN A 681 17.37 18.79 10.90
CA ASN A 681 16.10 18.85 10.17
C ASN A 681 15.15 17.67 10.46
N MET A 682 15.49 16.84 11.47
CA MET A 682 14.70 15.73 12.00
C MET A 682 14.85 15.64 13.53
N PHE A 683 13.90 14.99 14.19
CA PHE A 683 13.95 14.72 15.63
C PHE A 683 14.07 13.22 15.88
N LEU A 684 15.30 12.73 15.87
CA LEU A 684 15.60 11.31 16.03
C LEU A 684 15.72 10.90 17.50
N PHE A 685 15.31 9.66 17.80
CA PHE A 685 15.42 9.06 19.12
C PHE A 685 15.51 7.53 19.06
N GLY A 686 15.81 6.93 20.21
CA GLY A 686 15.64 5.51 20.49
C GLY A 686 16.78 4.63 19.99
N LEU A 687 16.58 3.34 20.22
CA LEU A 687 17.54 2.28 19.89
C LEU A 687 17.73 2.12 18.39
N HIS A 688 18.93 1.73 17.98
CA HIS A 688 19.22 1.30 16.61
C HIS A 688 18.84 -0.18 16.41
N ALA A 689 18.77 -0.64 15.15
CA ALA A 689 18.32 -1.99 14.81
C ALA A 689 19.18 -3.11 15.42
N ASP A 690 20.49 -2.91 15.47
CA ASP A 690 21.45 -3.82 16.08
C ASP A 690 21.34 -3.82 17.63
N GLU A 691 21.11 -2.67 18.23
CA GLU A 691 20.86 -2.53 19.68
C GLU A 691 19.56 -3.23 20.09
N VAL A 692 18.49 -3.10 19.29
CA VAL A 692 17.23 -3.83 19.50
C VAL A 692 17.47 -5.33 19.47
N SER A 693 18.18 -5.83 18.45
CA SER A 693 18.49 -7.26 18.30
C SER A 693 19.33 -7.79 19.45
N HIS A 694 20.23 -6.97 19.99
CA HIS A 694 21.09 -7.34 21.12
C HIS A 694 20.30 -7.34 22.42
N LEU A 695 19.51 -6.28 22.66
CA LEU A 695 18.72 -6.11 23.88
C LEU A 695 17.62 -7.18 24.02
N GLN A 696 16.99 -7.61 22.93
CA GLN A 696 15.94 -8.66 22.95
C GLN A 696 16.35 -9.93 23.72
N ARG A 697 17.63 -10.24 23.80
CA ARG A 697 18.15 -11.45 24.48
C ARG A 697 18.12 -11.37 26.01
N SER A 698 18.09 -10.14 26.54
CA SER A 698 18.21 -9.89 28.00
C SER A 698 17.24 -8.85 28.53
N TYR A 699 16.31 -8.40 27.71
CA TYR A 699 15.39 -7.31 28.04
C TYR A 699 14.36 -7.74 29.11
N ASP A 700 14.34 -7.02 30.22
CA ASP A 700 13.30 -7.14 31.25
C ASP A 700 12.68 -5.76 31.51
N PRO A 701 11.54 -5.44 30.89
CA PRO A 701 10.87 -4.15 31.07
C PRO A 701 10.37 -3.89 32.50
N ARG A 702 10.20 -4.93 33.32
CA ARG A 702 9.81 -4.79 34.75
C ARG A 702 10.86 -3.98 35.52
N LEU A 703 12.13 -4.14 35.20
CA LEU A 703 13.21 -3.38 35.84
C LEU A 703 13.12 -1.89 35.56
N LEU A 704 12.73 -1.51 34.32
CA LEU A 704 12.48 -0.11 33.95
C LEU A 704 11.25 0.43 34.67
N TYR A 705 10.15 -0.30 34.64
CA TYR A 705 8.90 0.03 35.29
C TYR A 705 9.06 0.18 36.82
N GLU A 706 9.90 -0.66 37.49
CA GLU A 706 10.12 -0.59 38.92
C GLU A 706 11.06 0.56 39.32
N ARG A 707 12.05 0.89 38.51
CA ARG A 707 13.07 1.88 38.79
C ARG A 707 12.69 3.31 38.47
N ASP A 708 11.85 3.50 37.44
CA ASP A 708 11.43 4.81 36.96
C ASP A 708 10.00 5.14 37.42
N PRO A 709 9.84 6.06 38.39
CA PRO A 709 8.52 6.47 38.91
C PRO A 709 7.63 7.13 37.82
N MET A 710 8.23 7.80 36.84
CA MET A 710 7.50 8.44 35.74
C MET A 710 6.91 7.36 34.83
N LEU A 711 7.74 6.40 34.37
CA LEU A 711 7.26 5.27 33.56
C LEU A 711 6.17 4.49 34.31
N ARG A 712 6.38 4.19 35.61
CA ARG A 712 5.37 3.50 36.41
C ARG A 712 4.04 4.25 36.42
N ARG A 713 4.07 5.55 36.69
CA ARG A 713 2.85 6.38 36.74
C ARG A 713 2.09 6.39 35.42
N ILE A 714 2.80 6.54 34.30
CA ILE A 714 2.23 6.52 32.95
C ILE A 714 1.57 5.17 32.67
N VAL A 715 2.31 4.08 32.91
CA VAL A 715 1.85 2.72 32.58
C VAL A 715 0.74 2.26 33.52
N ASP A 716 0.75 2.66 34.81
CA ASP A 716 -0.31 2.33 35.75
C ASP A 716 -1.65 3.03 35.44
N GLN A 717 -1.63 4.11 34.67
CA GLN A 717 -2.87 4.71 34.13
C GLN A 717 -3.69 3.71 33.31
N LEU A 718 -3.04 2.77 32.61
CA LEU A 718 -3.72 1.72 31.89
C LEU A 718 -4.56 0.80 32.81
N LYS A 719 -4.10 0.54 34.04
CA LYS A 719 -4.88 -0.23 35.00
C LYS A 719 -6.04 0.57 35.59
N THR A 720 -5.77 1.81 35.99
CA THR A 720 -6.80 2.67 36.58
C THR A 720 -7.88 3.05 35.59
N GLY A 721 -7.55 3.03 34.29
CA GLY A 721 -8.50 3.38 33.24
C GLY A 721 -8.75 4.88 33.14
N PHE A 722 -9.83 5.23 32.44
CA PHE A 722 -10.21 6.60 32.10
C PHE A 722 -11.65 6.92 32.54
N ALA A 723 -12.14 8.11 32.21
CA ALA A 723 -13.44 8.58 32.65
C ALA A 723 -14.63 7.72 32.14
N ASP A 724 -14.45 6.98 31.08
CA ASP A 724 -15.40 6.01 30.55
C ASP A 724 -15.53 4.72 31.40
N GLY A 725 -14.70 4.58 32.44
CA GLY A 725 -14.64 3.40 33.31
C GLY A 725 -13.96 2.17 32.70
N VAL A 726 -13.34 2.30 31.53
CA VAL A 726 -12.65 1.20 30.85
C VAL A 726 -11.22 1.05 31.38
N SER A 727 -10.87 -0.14 31.86
CA SER A 727 -9.50 -0.50 32.23
C SER A 727 -8.78 -1.16 31.07
N TYR A 728 -7.51 -0.85 30.91
CA TYR A 728 -6.58 -1.40 29.91
C TYR A 728 -5.50 -2.25 30.58
N GLU A 729 -5.87 -3.00 31.63
CA GLU A 729 -4.94 -3.86 32.36
C GLU A 729 -4.34 -4.96 31.47
N ASP A 730 -5.03 -5.37 30.42
CA ASP A 730 -4.54 -6.28 29.39
C ASP A 730 -3.31 -5.71 28.65
N LEU A 731 -3.35 -4.42 28.26
CA LEU A 731 -2.20 -3.73 27.66
C LEU A 731 -1.08 -3.51 28.67
N TRP A 732 -1.42 -3.19 29.94
CA TRP A 732 -0.43 -3.11 31.01
C TRP A 732 0.31 -4.43 31.20
N ARG A 733 -0.41 -5.56 31.27
CA ARG A 733 0.19 -6.90 31.38
C ARG A 733 1.13 -7.18 30.23
N ARG A 734 0.70 -6.85 29.01
CA ARG A 734 1.49 -7.04 27.79
C ARG A 734 2.80 -6.24 27.83
N LEU A 735 2.81 -5.06 28.41
CA LEU A 735 4.02 -4.25 28.58
C LEU A 735 4.92 -4.74 29.73
N VAL A 736 4.35 -5.14 30.88
CA VAL A 736 5.12 -5.36 32.10
C VAL A 736 5.34 -6.83 32.43
N GLN A 737 4.34 -7.70 32.16
CA GLN A 737 4.40 -9.12 32.57
C GLN A 737 4.57 -10.10 31.41
N GLY A 738 4.19 -9.69 30.20
CA GLY A 738 3.99 -10.56 29.07
C GLY A 738 2.60 -11.19 29.07
N ALA A 739 2.22 -11.77 27.94
CA ALA A 739 0.95 -12.46 27.74
C ALA A 739 1.17 -13.67 26.82
N ASP A 740 0.69 -13.61 25.60
CA ASP A 740 0.94 -14.54 24.49
C ASP A 740 2.29 -14.30 23.78
N CYS A 741 3.01 -13.22 24.20
CA CYS A 741 4.31 -12.82 23.72
C CYS A 741 5.21 -12.39 24.89
N PRO A 742 6.53 -12.23 24.69
CA PRO A 742 7.41 -11.61 25.66
C PRO A 742 6.92 -10.21 26.07
N PRO A 743 7.15 -9.78 27.33
CA PRO A 743 6.75 -8.46 27.77
C PRO A 743 7.47 -7.38 26.97
N ASP A 744 6.71 -6.33 26.62
CA ASP A 744 7.20 -5.18 25.82
C ASP A 744 8.04 -5.58 24.60
N GLN A 745 7.52 -6.52 23.80
CA GLN A 745 8.19 -7.11 22.65
C GLN A 745 8.81 -6.07 21.68
N TYR A 746 8.23 -4.87 21.64
CA TYR A 746 8.65 -3.79 20.72
C TYR A 746 9.37 -2.64 21.40
N MET A 747 9.94 -2.85 22.61
CA MET A 747 10.82 -1.91 23.32
C MET A 747 10.20 -0.52 23.58
N LEU A 748 8.89 -0.46 23.88
CA LEU A 748 8.21 0.82 24.13
C LEU A 748 8.77 1.51 25.38
N LEU A 749 8.92 0.76 26.49
CA LEU A 749 9.40 1.32 27.74
C LEU A 749 10.88 1.70 27.70
N ALA A 750 11.67 1.01 26.89
CA ALA A 750 13.06 1.36 26.68
C ALA A 750 13.23 2.70 25.93
N ASP A 751 12.38 2.95 24.92
CA ASP A 751 12.48 4.13 24.07
C ASP A 751 11.63 5.32 24.54
N LEU A 752 10.63 5.13 25.41
CA LEU A 752 9.68 6.18 25.81
C LEU A 752 10.35 7.42 26.40
N PRO A 753 11.38 7.32 27.26
CA PRO A 753 12.07 8.51 27.77
C PRO A 753 12.77 9.32 26.66
N ALA A 754 13.45 8.64 25.73
CA ALA A 754 14.12 9.28 24.60
C ALA A 754 13.11 9.89 23.61
N TYR A 755 11.96 9.24 23.42
CA TYR A 755 10.84 9.78 22.65
C TYR A 755 10.30 11.07 23.26
N ALA A 756 10.03 11.09 24.57
CA ALA A 756 9.57 12.29 25.26
C ALA A 756 10.56 13.45 25.16
N GLU A 757 11.88 13.16 25.19
CA GLU A 757 12.92 14.17 24.99
C GLU A 757 12.93 14.70 23.54
N ALA A 758 12.75 13.84 22.53
CA ALA A 758 12.66 14.24 21.13
C ALA A 758 11.43 15.13 20.89
N GLU A 759 10.28 14.81 21.48
CA GLU A 759 9.08 15.65 21.46
C GLU A 759 9.33 17.03 22.09
N GLN A 760 10.03 17.09 23.22
CA GLN A 760 10.40 18.37 23.82
C GLN A 760 11.35 19.20 22.92
N ARG A 761 12.30 18.55 22.23
CA ARG A 761 13.17 19.24 21.25
C ARG A 761 12.35 19.80 20.09
N MET A 762 11.40 19.04 19.60
CA MET A 762 10.47 19.42 18.54
C MET A 762 9.62 20.63 18.95
N VAL A 763 9.00 20.61 20.14
CA VAL A 763 8.20 21.73 20.67
C VAL A 763 9.05 23.00 20.83
N ARG A 764 10.28 22.88 21.32
CA ARG A 764 11.21 24.03 21.42
C ARG A 764 11.53 24.61 20.04
N ALA A 765 11.78 23.76 19.05
CA ALA A 765 12.06 24.21 17.68
C ALA A 765 10.85 24.94 17.05
N TYR A 766 9.64 24.45 17.33
CA TYR A 766 8.38 25.06 16.87
C TYR A 766 8.19 26.51 17.39
N GLY A 767 8.75 26.81 18.58
CA GLY A 767 8.73 28.16 19.16
C GLY A 767 9.49 29.22 18.33
N ASP A 768 10.39 28.82 17.44
CA ASP A 768 11.08 29.70 16.47
C ASP A 768 10.51 29.48 15.07
N ALA A 769 9.51 30.26 14.71
CA ALA A 769 8.80 30.13 13.43
C ALA A 769 9.70 30.25 12.20
N ALA A 770 10.73 31.08 12.26
CA ALA A 770 11.66 31.25 11.12
C ALA A 770 12.51 30.00 10.93
N ASN A 771 13.06 29.45 12.00
CA ASN A 771 13.82 28.22 11.97
C ASN A 771 12.93 27.02 11.59
N TRP A 772 11.71 26.93 12.13
CA TRP A 772 10.76 25.88 11.78
C TRP A 772 10.44 25.85 10.28
N ASN A 773 10.13 27.03 9.71
CA ASN A 773 9.84 27.16 8.29
C ASN A 773 11.07 26.85 7.41
N ARG A 774 12.28 27.19 7.88
CA ARG A 774 13.52 26.79 7.23
C ARG A 774 13.71 25.28 7.21
N MET A 775 13.53 24.61 8.35
CA MET A 775 13.58 23.14 8.42
C MET A 775 12.54 22.51 7.49
N SER A 776 11.32 23.03 7.47
CA SER A 776 10.25 22.59 6.57
C SER A 776 10.65 22.74 5.09
N LEU A 777 11.22 23.89 4.70
CA LEU A 777 11.72 24.13 3.35
C LEU A 777 12.81 23.13 2.96
N ILE A 778 13.77 22.86 3.84
CA ILE A 778 14.85 21.88 3.60
C ILE A 778 14.28 20.47 3.41
N ASN A 779 13.28 20.08 4.20
CA ASN A 779 12.59 18.81 4.02
C ASN A 779 11.97 18.71 2.61
N ILE A 780 11.23 19.72 2.18
CA ILE A 780 10.65 19.77 0.82
C ILE A 780 11.75 19.68 -0.24
N ALA A 781 12.77 20.52 -0.14
CA ALA A 781 13.85 20.61 -1.11
C ALA A 781 14.56 19.27 -1.34
N ARG A 782 14.80 18.51 -0.25
CA ARG A 782 15.55 17.24 -0.29
C ARG A 782 14.70 16.01 -0.51
N SER A 783 13.38 16.16 -0.64
CA SER A 783 12.47 15.04 -0.79
C SER A 783 12.45 14.41 -2.20
N GLY A 784 13.07 15.05 -3.19
CA GLY A 784 13.05 14.56 -4.58
C GLY A 784 13.62 13.17 -4.80
N ILE A 785 14.54 12.72 -3.94
CA ILE A 785 15.08 11.35 -3.98
C ILE A 785 13.99 10.29 -3.74
N PHE A 786 12.88 10.64 -3.11
CA PHE A 786 11.76 9.74 -2.83
C PHE A 786 10.65 9.82 -3.90
N ALA A 787 10.92 10.38 -5.07
CA ALA A 787 10.00 10.31 -6.20
C ALA A 787 9.91 8.89 -6.75
N ALA A 788 8.69 8.42 -7.02
CA ALA A 788 8.46 7.09 -7.61
C ALA A 788 9.11 6.94 -9.00
N ASP A 789 9.24 8.02 -9.74
CA ASP A 789 9.94 8.02 -11.04
C ASP A 789 11.39 7.55 -10.91
N ARG A 790 12.11 8.00 -9.84
CA ARG A 790 13.46 7.53 -9.54
C ARG A 790 13.45 6.02 -9.22
N SER A 791 12.50 5.56 -8.38
CA SER A 791 12.39 4.14 -8.05
C SER A 791 12.14 3.27 -9.30
N ILE A 792 11.26 3.71 -10.18
CA ILE A 792 10.97 3.00 -11.45
C ILE A 792 12.16 3.01 -12.38
N ALA A 793 12.92 4.10 -12.45
CA ALA A 793 14.17 4.13 -13.19
C ALA A 793 15.19 3.11 -12.64
N ASP A 794 15.32 3.02 -11.31
CA ASP A 794 16.19 2.02 -10.67
C ASP A 794 15.74 0.58 -11.00
N TYR A 795 14.44 0.27 -10.97
CA TYR A 795 13.92 -1.02 -11.42
C TYR A 795 14.21 -1.29 -12.90
N ALA A 796 14.00 -0.29 -13.76
CA ALA A 796 14.23 -0.41 -15.20
C ALA A 796 15.70 -0.71 -15.52
N ASP A 797 16.62 -0.03 -14.84
CA ASP A 797 18.06 -0.18 -15.06
C ASP A 797 18.63 -1.45 -14.41
N THR A 798 18.20 -1.80 -13.19
CA THR A 798 18.90 -2.83 -12.38
C THR A 798 18.23 -4.20 -12.37
N ILE A 799 16.92 -4.28 -12.67
CA ILE A 799 16.13 -5.52 -12.57
C ILE A 799 15.42 -5.85 -13.88
N TRP A 800 14.65 -4.90 -14.44
CA TRP A 800 13.82 -5.19 -15.61
C TRP A 800 14.57 -5.10 -16.94
N HIS A 801 15.61 -4.29 -16.99
CA HIS A 801 16.37 -3.99 -18.22
C HIS A 801 15.46 -3.57 -19.38
N VAL A 802 14.64 -2.53 -19.13
CA VAL A 802 13.72 -1.93 -20.10
C VAL A 802 14.07 -0.46 -20.32
N PRO A 803 13.92 0.05 -21.55
CA PRO A 803 14.11 1.48 -21.82
C PRO A 803 12.96 2.29 -21.22
N TYR A 804 13.23 3.55 -20.87
CA TYR A 804 12.24 4.50 -20.36
C TYR A 804 12.56 5.93 -20.85
N LYS A 805 11.53 6.81 -20.81
CA LYS A 805 11.70 8.25 -21.09
C LYS A 805 12.49 8.89 -19.97
N LYS A 806 13.60 9.56 -20.32
CA LYS A 806 14.48 10.29 -19.40
C LYS A 806 14.07 11.73 -19.26
#